data_bd5d28d81b723b7271c47d2e91b3c3d6
#
_entry.id   bd5d28d81b723b7271c47d2e91b3c3d6
#
_cell.length_a   1.000
_cell.length_b   1.000
_cell.length_c   1.000
_cell.angle_alpha   90.00
_cell.angle_beta   90.00
_cell.angle_gamma   90.00
#
_symmetry.space_group_name_H-M   'P 1'
#
loop_
_entity.id
_entity.type
_entity.pdbx_description
1 polymer ?
#
loop_
_entity_poly.entity_id
_entity_poly.type
_entity_poly.pdbx_seq_one_letter_code
_entity_poly.pdbx_strand_id
1 'polypeptide(L)'
;MLRPITLVSCVIAAAIAAPGKAQEAELEEVVISGQRQPGAVIGDIPPDVQLSAQEIRALGVSNVSELLQALAPVLGTSQGRGGERPVVLLNGARISGFNEIRDLPSEAILRTDILPEEVALKYGYRATQRVVNIVLRPRFRSITAEAGAQSSSAGGRDGADLAGGLLRVQRDDRLQLDLKLQRSDELLESERSVQQVSTAQGAAGTGTDRTLLPAVEQWSANAVWAKPLREGLTVTLNATLDAAERDSLLGLSTEPLAQVIRRTTETQDLHLGGLVNGATGGWRWSAIVNADRRDVTTLTRIEGGNTSRQRNDEASAELLVTGTAFTLPAGEALLNVRLGLDTQDVTSRSRRAGIDRETALTRDRQDLRASLDVPLTRRADTPRLGNLSLNVNAAREWLSDYSAQDTRGAGISWAPLDRIRLLASHSIEDGAPETRQLAAPVLTTPGVRVFDYLRGETVQVALIDGGNPLLRADRREVSKLALTLRPFDNRDVTLTSTYLRSTLQDSISNLPQATAEVAAAFPERFVRDASGRLLAVDSRPVNLAEREREDLRTTLSFSVPWGPQPEPPFGNRGQRPVGVAPAAGAPPAQASADDEAARRARMEAMGARMLGFARRGNLQLSLAHTLRLSDTARLAAGQRSLDLLRGDVLSESTALPKQEWELQFGGARNGFGGRLIVQWREAARARSAGSDLEFADFTTVNLRLFADLGLQPLAREHPWMRGVRVSLVVNNVLDEKPQVRRADGSTPVNFQPDLLDPLGRNLRLTVRKFFFPTGRAPERGLR
;
A
#
# COMPACT_ATOMS: atom_id res chain seq x y z
N MET A 1 -17.83 -21.90 22.07
CA MET A 1 -16.91 -21.04 21.30
C MET A 1 -15.57 -21.77 21.15
N LEU A 2 -15.29 -22.34 19.98
CA LEU A 2 -14.01 -22.98 19.67
C LEU A 2 -12.95 -21.90 19.50
N ARG A 3 -11.91 -21.94 20.31
CA ARG A 3 -10.80 -20.97 20.24
C ARG A 3 -10.17 -21.02 18.84
N PRO A 4 -9.87 -19.89 18.19
CA PRO A 4 -9.34 -19.84 16.81
C PRO A 4 -8.02 -20.56 16.60
N ILE A 5 -7.26 -20.82 17.67
CA ILE A 5 -5.99 -21.56 17.65
C ILE A 5 -6.13 -23.01 17.17
N THR A 6 -7.26 -23.67 17.46
CA THR A 6 -7.49 -25.06 17.05
C THR A 6 -7.76 -25.21 15.55
N LEU A 7 -8.36 -24.20 14.90
CA LEU A 7 -8.66 -24.24 13.48
C LEU A 7 -7.37 -24.05 12.62
N VAL A 8 -6.46 -23.21 13.08
CA VAL A 8 -5.17 -22.96 12.40
C VAL A 8 -4.28 -24.20 12.45
N SER A 9 -4.27 -24.93 13.58
CA SER A 9 -3.49 -26.17 13.72
C SER A 9 -3.99 -27.29 12.79
N CYS A 10 -5.30 -27.39 12.55
CA CYS A 10 -5.86 -28.39 11.62
C CYS A 10 -5.53 -28.10 10.14
N VAL A 11 -5.48 -26.81 9.72
CA VAL A 11 -5.16 -26.44 8.35
C VAL A 11 -3.68 -26.70 8.04
N ILE A 12 -2.79 -26.45 9.01
CA ILE A 12 -1.35 -26.71 8.86
C ILE A 12 -1.06 -28.23 8.79
N ALA A 13 -1.76 -29.04 9.60
CA ALA A 13 -1.60 -30.50 9.58
C ALA A 13 -2.09 -31.13 8.26
N ALA A 14 -3.17 -30.62 7.66
CA ALA A 14 -3.68 -31.13 6.37
C ALA A 14 -2.78 -30.79 5.18
N ALA A 15 -2.05 -29.65 5.23
CA ALA A 15 -1.11 -29.28 4.16
C ALA A 15 0.20 -30.10 4.19
N ILE A 16 0.56 -30.67 5.35
CA ILE A 16 1.79 -31.48 5.53
C ILE A 16 1.54 -32.97 5.22
N ALA A 17 0.29 -33.45 5.30
CA ALA A 17 -0.06 -34.88 5.25
C ALA A 17 -0.39 -35.45 3.86
N ALA A 18 -0.14 -34.75 2.75
CA ALA A 18 -0.34 -35.32 1.40
C ALA A 18 0.93 -35.95 0.85
N PRO A 19 1.09 -37.29 0.85
CA PRO A 19 2.25 -37.97 0.27
C PRO A 19 2.05 -38.06 -1.25
N GLY A 20 2.59 -37.15 -2.01
CA GLY A 20 2.81 -37.33 -3.44
C GLY A 20 4.09 -38.09 -3.66
N LYS A 21 4.01 -39.34 -4.13
CA LYS A 21 5.16 -40.05 -4.65
C LYS A 21 5.73 -39.27 -5.85
N ALA A 22 6.85 -38.62 -5.65
CA ALA A 22 7.65 -38.05 -6.71
C ALA A 22 8.66 -39.14 -7.18
N GLN A 23 8.59 -39.43 -8.46
CA GLN A 23 9.60 -40.19 -9.17
C GLN A 23 10.83 -39.28 -9.30
N GLU A 24 11.96 -39.68 -8.74
CA GLU A 24 13.25 -38.99 -8.91
C GLU A 24 13.60 -38.98 -10.39
N ALA A 25 13.59 -37.86 -11.01
CA ALA A 25 14.25 -37.58 -12.27
C ALA A 25 15.58 -36.89 -11.94
N GLU A 26 16.70 -37.53 -12.26
CA GLU A 26 18.02 -36.91 -12.24
C GLU A 26 17.98 -35.60 -13.02
N LEU A 27 18.21 -34.49 -12.31
CA LEU A 27 18.37 -33.19 -12.90
C LEU A 27 19.80 -33.04 -13.40
N GLU A 28 19.99 -33.06 -14.71
CA GLU A 28 21.22 -32.54 -15.31
C GLU A 28 21.44 -31.12 -14.85
N GLU A 29 22.61 -30.87 -14.30
CA GLU A 29 23.10 -29.54 -13.86
C GLU A 29 23.09 -28.57 -15.04
N VAL A 30 22.02 -27.78 -15.19
CA VAL A 30 21.97 -26.70 -16.13
C VAL A 30 22.86 -25.58 -15.59
N VAL A 31 24.10 -25.54 -16.03
CA VAL A 31 24.98 -24.38 -15.84
C VAL A 31 24.33 -23.19 -16.53
N ILE A 32 23.59 -22.39 -15.78
CA ILE A 32 23.06 -21.11 -16.21
C ILE A 32 24.23 -20.14 -16.23
N SER A 33 24.87 -19.98 -17.40
CA SER A 33 25.78 -18.88 -17.64
C SER A 33 25.00 -17.57 -17.42
N GLY A 34 25.49 -16.71 -16.51
CA GLY A 34 24.81 -15.59 -15.91
C GLY A 34 24.35 -14.50 -16.85
N GLN A 35 23.31 -14.74 -17.66
CA GLN A 35 22.56 -13.68 -18.29
C GLN A 35 21.57 -13.12 -17.27
N ARG A 36 21.78 -11.86 -16.90
CA ARG A 36 20.92 -11.09 -16.02
C ARG A 36 19.47 -11.18 -16.53
N GLN A 37 18.53 -11.58 -15.66
CA GLN A 37 17.12 -11.64 -16.07
C GLN A 37 16.63 -10.26 -16.49
N PRO A 38 15.86 -10.13 -17.59
CA PRO A 38 15.28 -8.85 -17.99
C PRO A 38 14.48 -8.23 -16.82
N GLY A 39 14.71 -6.94 -16.54
CA GLY A 39 14.06 -6.23 -15.45
C GLY A 39 14.58 -6.57 -14.04
N ALA A 40 15.74 -7.22 -13.90
CA ALA A 40 16.36 -7.45 -12.59
C ALA A 40 16.88 -6.13 -11.98
N VAL A 41 16.85 -6.06 -10.64
CA VAL A 41 17.37 -4.91 -9.89
C VAL A 41 18.89 -4.82 -9.91
N ILE A 42 19.43 -3.67 -9.49
CA ILE A 42 20.88 -3.45 -9.40
C ILE A 42 21.48 -4.35 -8.31
N GLY A 43 22.60 -5.03 -8.62
CA GLY A 43 23.37 -5.81 -7.64
C GLY A 43 22.97 -7.28 -7.52
N ASP A 44 22.14 -7.81 -8.43
CA ASP A 44 21.74 -9.24 -8.51
C ASP A 44 21.30 -9.87 -7.18
N ILE A 45 20.59 -9.07 -6.36
CA ILE A 45 20.03 -9.51 -5.10
C ILE A 45 18.80 -10.40 -5.38
N PRO A 46 18.77 -11.65 -4.90
CA PRO A 46 17.61 -12.50 -5.10
C PRO A 46 16.42 -11.96 -4.31
N PRO A 47 15.21 -11.95 -4.89
CA PRO A 47 14.01 -11.50 -4.21
C PRO A 47 13.68 -12.40 -3.01
N ASP A 48 13.11 -11.83 -1.94
CA ASP A 48 12.58 -12.61 -0.82
C ASP A 48 11.37 -13.44 -1.26
N VAL A 49 10.51 -12.85 -2.11
CA VAL A 49 9.37 -13.52 -2.72
C VAL A 49 9.30 -13.08 -4.19
N GLN A 50 9.11 -14.03 -5.10
CA GLN A 50 8.88 -13.76 -6.50
C GLN A 50 7.53 -14.33 -6.90
N LEU A 51 6.66 -13.47 -7.42
CA LEU A 51 5.33 -13.87 -7.91
C LEU A 51 5.35 -13.92 -9.44
N SER A 52 5.04 -15.06 -9.99
CA SER A 52 4.81 -15.24 -11.43
C SER A 52 3.48 -14.60 -11.86
N ALA A 53 3.30 -14.37 -13.16
CA ALA A 53 2.03 -13.90 -13.71
C ALA A 53 0.83 -14.80 -13.36
N GLN A 54 1.07 -16.07 -13.07
CA GLN A 54 0.05 -17.04 -12.68
C GLN A 54 -0.38 -16.84 -11.23
N GLU A 55 0.58 -16.62 -10.35
CA GLU A 55 0.35 -16.32 -8.94
C GLU A 55 -0.35 -14.97 -8.75
N ILE A 56 0.05 -13.95 -9.53
CA ILE A 56 -0.63 -12.65 -9.53
C ILE A 56 -2.09 -12.80 -9.97
N ARG A 57 -2.36 -13.61 -11.00
CA ARG A 57 -3.75 -13.90 -11.41
C ARG A 57 -4.56 -14.63 -10.35
N ALA A 58 -3.92 -15.53 -9.59
CA ALA A 58 -4.57 -16.25 -8.50
C ALA A 58 -5.01 -15.33 -7.34
N LEU A 59 -4.38 -14.17 -7.18
CA LEU A 59 -4.80 -13.15 -6.22
C LEU A 59 -6.12 -12.45 -6.62
N GLY A 60 -6.55 -12.56 -7.89
CA GLY A 60 -7.79 -11.96 -8.38
C GLY A 60 -7.77 -10.44 -8.46
N VAL A 61 -6.58 -9.83 -8.51
CA VAL A 61 -6.39 -8.38 -8.55
C VAL A 61 -6.48 -7.85 -9.97
N SER A 62 -6.99 -6.62 -10.14
CA SER A 62 -7.23 -5.98 -11.43
C SER A 62 -6.06 -5.10 -11.88
N ASN A 63 -5.36 -4.45 -10.96
CA ASN A 63 -4.28 -3.51 -11.25
C ASN A 63 -3.18 -3.56 -10.20
N VAL A 64 -2.13 -2.76 -10.39
CA VAL A 64 -0.97 -2.68 -9.46
C VAL A 64 -1.38 -2.17 -8.09
N SER A 65 -2.29 -1.21 -7.99
CA SER A 65 -2.75 -0.71 -6.69
C SER A 65 -3.39 -1.83 -5.86
N GLU A 66 -4.28 -2.63 -6.45
CA GLU A 66 -4.87 -3.81 -5.78
C GLU A 66 -3.83 -4.90 -5.48
N LEU A 67 -2.83 -5.07 -6.36
CA LEU A 67 -1.74 -6.01 -6.12
C LEU A 67 -0.94 -5.64 -4.87
N LEU A 68 -0.54 -4.37 -4.72
CA LEU A 68 0.19 -3.93 -3.54
C LEU A 68 -0.64 -4.04 -2.25
N GLN A 69 -1.95 -3.77 -2.31
CA GLN A 69 -2.86 -4.01 -1.20
C GLN A 69 -2.92 -5.51 -0.84
N ALA A 70 -2.97 -6.38 -1.84
CA ALA A 70 -2.97 -7.82 -1.62
C ALA A 70 -1.66 -8.34 -1.02
N LEU A 71 -0.54 -7.66 -1.27
CA LEU A 71 0.78 -8.00 -0.76
C LEU A 71 1.11 -7.35 0.59
N ALA A 72 0.25 -6.48 1.12
CA ALA A 72 0.49 -5.77 2.38
C ALA A 72 0.92 -6.68 3.55
N PRO A 73 0.36 -7.89 3.77
CA PRO A 73 0.80 -8.80 4.82
C PRO A 73 2.27 -9.22 4.70
N VAL A 74 2.74 -9.40 3.47
CA VAL A 74 4.13 -9.80 3.17
C VAL A 74 5.07 -8.60 3.19
N LEU A 75 4.58 -7.43 2.80
CA LEU A 75 5.39 -6.20 2.74
C LEU A 75 5.72 -5.64 4.12
N GLY A 76 4.87 -5.83 5.12
CA GLY A 76 5.15 -5.52 6.53
C GLY A 76 5.54 -4.04 6.80
N THR A 77 4.83 -3.09 6.21
CA THR A 77 5.24 -1.68 6.10
C THR A 77 5.00 -0.79 7.33
N SER A 78 4.94 -1.33 8.54
CA SER A 78 4.70 -0.51 9.75
C SER A 78 5.93 0.29 10.23
N GLN A 79 7.00 0.36 9.46
CA GLN A 79 8.32 0.82 9.91
C GLN A 79 8.64 2.28 9.56
N GLY A 80 7.89 2.91 8.64
CA GLY A 80 8.13 4.28 8.19
C GLY A 80 7.50 5.36 9.07
N ARG A 81 7.86 6.63 8.84
CA ARG A 81 7.13 7.79 9.36
C ARG A 81 5.73 7.78 8.73
N GLY A 82 4.69 7.61 9.54
CA GLY A 82 3.30 7.70 9.07
C GLY A 82 2.85 6.63 8.06
N GLY A 83 3.45 5.41 8.06
CA GLY A 83 3.03 4.33 7.17
C GLY A 83 3.60 4.45 5.76
N GLU A 84 4.90 4.71 5.63
CA GLU A 84 5.59 4.79 4.33
C GLU A 84 5.24 3.61 3.42
N ARG A 85 4.83 3.93 2.20
CA ARG A 85 4.55 2.94 1.16
C ARG A 85 5.83 2.21 0.75
N PRO A 86 5.76 0.96 0.27
CA PRO A 86 6.92 0.29 -0.28
C PRO A 86 7.46 1.08 -1.50
N VAL A 87 8.76 1.04 -1.69
CA VAL A 87 9.38 1.54 -2.92
C VAL A 87 8.96 0.64 -4.07
N VAL A 88 8.41 1.22 -5.12
CA VAL A 88 8.03 0.45 -6.30
C VAL A 88 8.97 0.80 -7.46
N LEU A 89 9.49 -0.25 -8.08
CA LEU A 89 10.31 -0.17 -9.29
C LEU A 89 9.53 -0.77 -10.46
N LEU A 90 9.84 -0.30 -11.65
CA LEU A 90 9.30 -0.84 -12.89
C LEU A 90 10.45 -1.33 -13.78
N ASN A 91 10.44 -2.64 -14.12
CA ASN A 91 11.50 -3.27 -14.90
C ASN A 91 12.92 -3.04 -14.34
N GLY A 92 13.05 -3.00 -13.00
CA GLY A 92 14.31 -2.75 -12.30
C GLY A 92 14.80 -1.30 -12.36
N ALA A 93 13.97 -0.36 -12.79
CA ALA A 93 14.25 1.08 -12.84
C ALA A 93 13.32 1.87 -11.92
N ARG A 94 13.75 3.09 -11.57
CA ARG A 94 12.90 4.03 -10.82
C ARG A 94 11.73 4.51 -11.67
N ILE A 95 10.67 4.90 -11.00
CA ILE A 95 9.48 5.57 -11.55
C ILE A 95 9.44 7.01 -11.04
N SER A 96 8.74 7.89 -11.76
CA SER A 96 8.54 9.29 -11.36
C SER A 96 7.68 9.42 -10.09
N GLY A 97 6.71 8.48 -9.91
CA GLY A 97 5.82 8.40 -8.77
C GLY A 97 4.85 7.23 -8.91
N PHE A 98 4.10 6.94 -7.84
CA PHE A 98 3.15 5.82 -7.83
C PHE A 98 2.06 5.96 -8.90
N ASN A 99 1.67 7.21 -9.25
CA ASN A 99 0.67 7.51 -10.26
C ASN A 99 1.05 6.95 -11.65
N GLU A 100 2.35 6.84 -11.94
CA GLU A 100 2.85 6.27 -13.20
C GLU A 100 2.43 4.81 -13.40
N ILE A 101 2.20 4.05 -12.32
CA ILE A 101 2.00 2.60 -12.40
C ILE A 101 0.72 2.10 -11.73
N ARG A 102 0.03 2.93 -10.93
CA ARG A 102 -1.12 2.52 -10.08
C ARG A 102 -2.21 1.77 -10.86
N ASP A 103 -2.45 2.18 -12.09
CA ASP A 103 -3.54 1.70 -12.95
C ASP A 103 -3.11 0.64 -13.97
N LEU A 104 -1.82 0.22 -13.96
CA LEU A 104 -1.35 -0.86 -14.82
C LEU A 104 -2.14 -2.15 -14.56
N PRO A 105 -2.77 -2.74 -15.58
CA PRO A 105 -3.53 -3.98 -15.42
C PRO A 105 -2.62 -5.14 -15.04
N SER A 106 -3.09 -5.98 -14.12
CA SER A 106 -2.34 -7.15 -13.61
C SER A 106 -1.92 -8.13 -14.72
N GLU A 107 -2.65 -8.18 -15.82
CA GLU A 107 -2.36 -9.01 -16.99
C GLU A 107 -1.13 -8.54 -17.78
N ALA A 108 -0.77 -7.25 -17.66
CA ALA A 108 0.46 -6.72 -18.27
C ALA A 108 1.72 -7.14 -17.50
N ILE A 109 1.57 -7.62 -16.26
CA ILE A 109 2.69 -8.00 -15.41
C ILE A 109 3.19 -9.40 -15.81
N LEU A 110 4.49 -9.52 -15.96
CA LEU A 110 5.20 -10.79 -16.20
C LEU A 110 5.52 -11.47 -14.88
N ARG A 111 6.07 -10.70 -13.92
CA ARG A 111 6.38 -11.11 -12.56
C ARG A 111 6.45 -9.90 -11.62
N THR A 112 6.38 -10.18 -10.33
CA THR A 112 6.61 -9.19 -9.27
C THR A 112 7.62 -9.75 -8.28
N ASP A 113 8.71 -9.01 -8.05
CA ASP A 113 9.78 -9.38 -7.14
C ASP A 113 9.65 -8.54 -5.86
N ILE A 114 9.47 -9.17 -4.71
CA ILE A 114 9.54 -8.51 -3.40
C ILE A 114 10.96 -8.68 -2.89
N LEU A 115 11.64 -7.56 -2.70
CA LEU A 115 13.05 -7.49 -2.43
C LEU A 115 13.30 -6.98 -1.00
N PRO A 116 14.42 -7.36 -0.39
CA PRO A 116 14.79 -6.87 0.92
C PRO A 116 15.04 -5.35 0.89
N GLU A 117 14.95 -4.71 2.06
CA GLU A 117 15.02 -3.26 2.23
C GLU A 117 16.38 -2.66 1.84
N GLU A 118 17.47 -3.43 1.94
CA GLU A 118 18.79 -3.02 1.48
C GLU A 118 18.82 -2.62 0.00
N VAL A 119 17.89 -3.14 -0.81
CA VAL A 119 17.76 -2.74 -2.22
C VAL A 119 17.25 -1.30 -2.35
N ALA A 120 16.44 -0.81 -1.39
CA ALA A 120 15.96 0.56 -1.41
C ALA A 120 17.11 1.59 -1.43
N LEU A 121 18.15 1.34 -0.65
CA LEU A 121 19.34 2.20 -0.61
C LEU A 121 20.02 2.31 -1.97
N LYS A 122 20.04 1.23 -2.77
CA LYS A 122 20.64 1.24 -4.13
C LYS A 122 19.88 2.12 -5.13
N TYR A 123 18.67 2.50 -4.78
CA TYR A 123 17.80 3.39 -5.54
C TYR A 123 17.59 4.76 -4.87
N GLY A 124 18.42 5.11 -3.87
CA GLY A 124 18.39 6.40 -3.19
C GLY A 124 17.23 6.58 -2.19
N TYR A 125 16.56 5.50 -1.81
CA TYR A 125 15.49 5.50 -0.81
C TYR A 125 16.03 5.20 0.60
N ARG A 126 15.16 5.21 1.61
CA ARG A 126 15.54 4.91 3.01
C ARG A 126 15.71 3.41 3.23
N ALA A 127 16.58 3.04 4.17
CA ALA A 127 16.87 1.64 4.52
C ALA A 127 15.69 0.91 5.17
N THR A 128 14.65 1.63 5.58
CA THR A 128 13.46 1.08 6.25
C THR A 128 12.35 0.66 5.29
N GLN A 129 12.48 0.94 3.98
CA GLN A 129 11.45 0.71 2.98
C GLN A 129 11.68 -0.60 2.22
N ARG A 130 10.67 -1.47 2.16
CA ARG A 130 10.70 -2.63 1.27
C ARG A 130 10.56 -2.23 -0.18
N VAL A 131 11.14 -3.03 -1.07
CA VAL A 131 11.14 -2.79 -2.50
C VAL A 131 10.27 -3.82 -3.22
N VAL A 132 9.40 -3.34 -4.09
CA VAL A 132 8.58 -4.17 -4.99
C VAL A 132 8.96 -3.82 -6.42
N ASN A 133 9.55 -4.75 -7.14
CA ASN A 133 9.88 -4.59 -8.55
C ASN A 133 8.82 -5.26 -9.43
N ILE A 134 8.14 -4.47 -10.23
CA ILE A 134 7.12 -4.94 -11.17
C ILE A 134 7.77 -5.05 -12.55
N VAL A 135 7.76 -6.25 -13.11
CA VAL A 135 8.31 -6.50 -14.45
C VAL A 135 7.17 -6.72 -15.42
N LEU A 136 7.10 -5.87 -16.45
CA LEU A 136 6.07 -5.93 -17.47
C LEU A 136 6.41 -6.95 -18.57
N ARG A 137 5.37 -7.40 -19.25
CA ARG A 137 5.50 -8.16 -20.49
C ARG A 137 6.12 -7.28 -21.57
N PRO A 138 7.07 -7.77 -22.36
CA PRO A 138 7.76 -6.96 -23.38
C PRO A 138 6.84 -6.42 -24.49
N ARG A 139 5.68 -7.08 -24.69
CA ARG A 139 4.64 -6.68 -25.65
C ARG A 139 3.29 -6.95 -25.02
N PHE A 140 2.50 -5.89 -24.85
CA PHE A 140 1.15 -5.98 -24.33
C PHE A 140 0.30 -4.85 -24.90
N ARG A 141 -0.94 -5.14 -25.25
CA ARG A 141 -1.90 -4.14 -25.72
C ARG A 141 -3.28 -4.52 -25.23
N SER A 142 -3.97 -3.57 -24.59
CA SER A 142 -5.33 -3.76 -24.13
C SER A 142 -6.12 -2.46 -24.14
N ILE A 143 -7.42 -2.59 -24.35
CA ILE A 143 -8.42 -1.62 -23.95
C ILE A 143 -9.25 -2.32 -22.89
N THR A 144 -9.53 -1.66 -21.78
CA THR A 144 -10.30 -2.20 -20.66
C THR A 144 -11.51 -1.32 -20.39
N ALA A 145 -12.63 -1.94 -20.05
CA ALA A 145 -13.77 -1.27 -19.45
C ALA A 145 -14.18 -2.05 -18.20
N GLU A 146 -14.47 -1.35 -17.13
CA GLU A 146 -14.87 -1.94 -15.86
C GLU A 146 -16.07 -1.18 -15.30
N ALA A 147 -17.04 -1.92 -14.76
CA ALA A 147 -18.18 -1.39 -14.03
C ALA A 147 -18.32 -2.15 -12.72
N GLY A 148 -18.49 -1.42 -11.63
CA GLY A 148 -18.66 -1.96 -10.29
C GLY A 148 -19.89 -1.37 -9.61
N ALA A 149 -20.51 -2.18 -8.76
CA ALA A 149 -21.55 -1.76 -7.82
C ALA A 149 -21.24 -2.32 -6.45
N GLN A 150 -21.49 -1.53 -5.40
CA GLN A 150 -21.30 -1.94 -4.01
C GLN A 150 -22.51 -1.56 -3.17
N SER A 151 -22.78 -2.37 -2.14
CA SER A 151 -23.87 -2.13 -1.20
C SER A 151 -23.56 -2.72 0.18
N SER A 152 -23.96 -2.05 1.24
CA SER A 152 -23.95 -2.61 2.60
C SER A 152 -25.11 -3.59 2.79
N SER A 153 -24.88 -4.74 3.42
CA SER A 153 -25.95 -5.70 3.72
C SER A 153 -27.01 -5.14 4.69
N ALA A 154 -26.66 -4.13 5.47
CA ALA A 154 -27.56 -3.40 6.36
C ALA A 154 -28.29 -2.24 5.64
N GLY A 155 -28.07 -2.05 4.33
CA GLY A 155 -28.64 -0.95 3.54
C GLY A 155 -28.02 0.40 3.84
N GLY A 156 -28.65 1.46 3.36
CA GLY A 156 -28.31 2.88 3.62
C GLY A 156 -27.13 3.42 2.82
N ARG A 157 -26.26 2.58 2.25
CA ARG A 157 -25.14 3.04 1.44
C ARG A 157 -24.90 2.17 0.23
N ASP A 158 -25.17 2.75 -0.92
CA ASP A 158 -24.86 2.15 -2.21
C ASP A 158 -23.71 2.93 -2.89
N GLY A 159 -23.07 2.30 -3.86
CA GLY A 159 -22.03 2.95 -4.64
C GLY A 159 -21.86 2.28 -5.99
N ALA A 160 -21.37 3.05 -6.95
CA ALA A 160 -21.06 2.60 -8.29
C ALA A 160 -19.72 3.17 -8.75
N ASP A 161 -19.01 2.42 -9.58
CA ASP A 161 -17.78 2.85 -10.22
C ASP A 161 -17.72 2.41 -11.68
N LEU A 162 -17.13 3.26 -12.50
CA LEU A 162 -16.86 3.01 -13.89
C LEU A 162 -15.38 3.32 -14.15
N ALA A 163 -14.70 2.45 -14.89
CA ALA A 163 -13.33 2.71 -15.29
C ALA A 163 -13.09 2.28 -16.74
N GLY A 164 -12.27 3.04 -17.44
CA GLY A 164 -11.81 2.74 -18.79
C GLY A 164 -10.31 2.92 -18.87
N GLY A 165 -9.61 2.04 -19.58
CA GLY A 165 -8.17 2.11 -19.73
C GLY A 165 -7.69 1.68 -21.09
N LEU A 166 -6.61 2.31 -21.58
CA LEU A 166 -5.86 1.91 -22.75
C LEU A 166 -4.41 1.72 -22.34
N LEU A 167 -3.85 0.56 -22.62
CA LEU A 167 -2.43 0.29 -22.40
C LEU A 167 -1.81 -0.31 -23.67
N ARG A 168 -0.69 0.26 -24.08
CA ARG A 168 0.21 -0.28 -25.08
C ARG A 168 1.62 -0.33 -24.52
N VAL A 169 2.22 -1.52 -24.51
CA VAL A 169 3.62 -1.76 -24.13
C VAL A 169 4.32 -2.41 -25.30
N GLN A 170 5.46 -1.87 -25.68
CA GLN A 170 6.33 -2.40 -26.72
C GLN A 170 7.78 -2.23 -26.31
N ARG A 171 8.30 -3.19 -25.50
CA ARG A 171 9.57 -3.10 -24.75
C ARG A 171 9.52 -1.90 -23.80
N ASP A 172 10.35 -0.89 -24.03
CA ASP A 172 10.45 0.33 -23.22
C ASP A 172 9.51 1.46 -23.70
N ASP A 173 8.80 1.27 -24.82
CA ASP A 173 7.76 2.17 -25.30
C ASP A 173 6.46 1.82 -24.58
N ARG A 174 5.84 2.78 -23.89
CA ARG A 174 4.59 2.62 -23.18
C ARG A 174 3.69 3.83 -23.37
N LEU A 175 2.43 3.56 -23.71
CA LEU A 175 1.34 4.53 -23.67
C LEU A 175 0.23 3.96 -22.81
N GLN A 176 -0.18 4.72 -21.81
CA GLN A 176 -1.26 4.37 -20.89
C GLN A 176 -2.18 5.56 -20.72
N LEU A 177 -3.49 5.33 -20.78
CA LEU A 177 -4.54 6.31 -20.50
C LEU A 177 -5.60 5.61 -19.67
N ASP A 178 -5.96 6.20 -18.54
CA ASP A 178 -6.99 5.68 -17.64
C ASP A 178 -7.94 6.78 -17.21
N LEU A 179 -9.22 6.42 -17.13
CA LEU A 179 -10.29 7.27 -16.61
C LEU A 179 -11.10 6.45 -15.61
N LYS A 180 -11.42 7.05 -14.45
CA LYS A 180 -12.25 6.43 -13.40
C LYS A 180 -13.28 7.43 -12.90
N LEU A 181 -14.47 6.94 -12.64
CA LEU A 181 -15.58 7.64 -12.03
C LEU A 181 -16.07 6.79 -10.87
N GLN A 182 -16.31 7.40 -9.72
CA GLN A 182 -16.82 6.71 -8.54
C GLN A 182 -17.84 7.59 -7.85
N ARG A 183 -18.95 6.98 -7.43
CA ARG A 183 -19.97 7.59 -6.59
C ARG A 183 -20.30 6.66 -5.44
N SER A 184 -20.55 7.24 -4.26
CA SER A 184 -21.08 6.53 -3.10
C SER A 184 -22.06 7.45 -2.37
N ASP A 185 -23.19 6.90 -1.99
CA ASP A 185 -24.22 7.63 -1.26
C ASP A 185 -23.78 7.92 0.18
N GLU A 186 -24.40 8.88 0.85
CA GLU A 186 -24.22 9.11 2.28
C GLU A 186 -24.82 7.96 3.10
N LEU A 187 -24.33 7.78 4.31
CA LEU A 187 -24.92 6.93 5.33
C LEU A 187 -25.26 7.77 6.55
N LEU A 188 -26.52 7.80 6.94
CA LEU A 188 -26.99 8.57 8.08
C LEU A 188 -26.95 7.78 9.39
N GLU A 189 -26.85 8.48 10.53
CA GLU A 189 -26.96 7.82 11.84
C GLU A 189 -28.33 7.17 12.07
N SER A 190 -29.42 7.74 11.51
CA SER A 190 -30.77 7.19 11.57
C SER A 190 -30.93 5.82 10.87
N GLU A 191 -30.01 5.49 9.96
CA GLU A 191 -30.01 4.22 9.23
C GLU A 191 -29.24 3.13 10.00
N ARG A 192 -28.75 3.46 11.19
CA ARG A 192 -28.04 2.56 12.12
C ARG A 192 -28.62 2.70 13.53
N SER A 193 -28.36 1.70 14.37
CA SER A 193 -28.82 1.67 15.77
C SER A 193 -27.97 2.56 16.68
N VAL A 194 -27.77 3.84 16.30
CA VAL A 194 -26.95 4.78 17.04
C VAL A 194 -27.77 5.49 18.12
N GLN A 195 -27.41 5.27 19.39
CA GLN A 195 -27.99 6.03 20.50
C GLN A 195 -27.47 7.46 20.50
N GLN A 196 -28.37 8.40 20.62
CA GLN A 196 -28.03 9.83 20.66
C GLN A 196 -27.59 10.26 22.06
N VAL A 197 -26.62 11.18 22.12
CA VAL A 197 -26.27 11.82 23.40
C VAL A 197 -27.31 12.89 23.70
N SER A 198 -27.96 12.84 24.86
CA SER A 198 -28.80 13.92 25.34
C SER A 198 -27.93 15.15 25.60
N THR A 199 -28.13 16.23 24.84
CA THR A 199 -27.50 17.50 25.16
C THR A 199 -28.24 18.16 26.29
N ALA A 200 -27.52 18.79 27.22
CA ALA A 200 -28.14 19.57 28.32
C ALA A 200 -29.00 20.73 27.83
N GLN A 201 -29.02 21.01 26.53
CA GLN A 201 -29.76 22.09 25.85
C GLN A 201 -30.92 21.60 24.98
N GLY A 202 -31.37 20.35 25.11
CA GLY A 202 -32.68 19.89 24.67
C GLY A 202 -32.87 19.54 23.21
N ALA A 203 -31.92 19.79 22.31
CA ALA A 203 -32.02 19.36 20.92
C ALA A 203 -31.20 18.09 20.67
N ALA A 204 -31.74 16.94 21.05
CA ALA A 204 -31.26 15.67 20.52
C ALA A 204 -31.62 15.63 19.03
N GLY A 205 -30.65 15.71 18.14
CA GLY A 205 -30.88 15.48 16.71
C GLY A 205 -31.51 14.11 16.47
N THR A 206 -32.33 13.99 15.44
CA THR A 206 -33.07 12.75 15.13
C THR A 206 -32.18 11.67 14.51
N GLY A 207 -30.87 11.88 14.37
CA GLY A 207 -29.95 11.01 13.61
C GLY A 207 -30.07 11.17 12.09
N THR A 208 -31.14 11.80 11.58
CA THR A 208 -31.28 12.16 10.16
C THR A 208 -30.40 13.36 9.77
N ASP A 209 -29.95 14.11 10.77
CA ASP A 209 -29.22 15.36 10.60
C ASP A 209 -27.70 15.16 10.69
N ARG A 210 -27.25 13.90 10.75
CA ARG A 210 -25.83 13.56 10.88
C ARG A 210 -25.45 12.37 10.03
N THR A 211 -24.38 12.51 9.24
CA THR A 211 -23.81 11.41 8.47
C THR A 211 -22.79 10.64 9.30
N LEU A 212 -22.84 9.31 9.19
CA LEU A 212 -21.76 8.39 9.60
C LEU A 212 -20.67 8.36 8.53
N LEU A 213 -21.09 8.32 7.26
CA LEU A 213 -20.18 8.34 6.11
C LEU A 213 -20.68 9.35 5.07
N PRO A 214 -19.82 10.22 4.54
CA PRO A 214 -20.22 11.23 3.57
C PRO A 214 -20.64 10.63 2.23
N ALA A 215 -21.49 11.33 1.49
CA ALA A 215 -21.58 11.13 0.05
C ALA A 215 -20.25 11.48 -0.60
N VAL A 216 -19.84 10.72 -1.62
CA VAL A 216 -18.58 10.94 -2.33
C VAL A 216 -18.83 10.83 -3.82
N GLU A 217 -18.42 11.84 -4.58
CA GLU A 217 -18.28 11.79 -6.04
C GLU A 217 -16.80 12.05 -6.37
N GLN A 218 -16.22 11.19 -7.16
CA GLN A 218 -14.79 11.27 -7.52
C GLN A 218 -14.58 10.90 -8.98
N TRP A 219 -13.71 11.63 -9.65
CA TRP A 219 -13.19 11.24 -10.94
C TRP A 219 -11.66 11.37 -10.97
N SER A 220 -11.03 10.55 -11.82
CA SER A 220 -9.59 10.46 -11.96
C SER A 220 -9.24 10.23 -13.41
N ALA A 221 -8.31 11.01 -13.95
CA ALA A 221 -7.71 10.81 -15.26
C ALA A 221 -6.20 10.67 -15.11
N ASN A 222 -5.61 9.66 -15.74
CA ASN A 222 -4.18 9.39 -15.70
C ASN A 222 -3.65 9.12 -17.10
N ALA A 223 -2.53 9.76 -17.47
CA ALA A 223 -1.85 9.57 -18.74
C ALA A 223 -0.37 9.34 -18.51
N VAL A 224 0.20 8.30 -19.14
CA VAL A 224 1.62 7.98 -19.07
C VAL A 224 2.14 7.72 -20.47
N TRP A 225 3.26 8.35 -20.79
CA TRP A 225 3.99 8.14 -22.03
C TRP A 225 5.46 7.90 -21.72
N ALA A 226 5.98 6.75 -22.13
CA ALA A 226 7.38 6.39 -21.99
C ALA A 226 7.95 6.00 -23.35
N LYS A 227 9.16 6.46 -23.64
CA LYS A 227 9.81 6.20 -24.91
C LYS A 227 11.32 6.08 -24.76
N PRO A 228 11.96 5.04 -25.34
CA PRO A 228 13.40 5.01 -25.49
C PRO A 228 13.83 6.04 -26.55
N LEU A 229 14.73 6.96 -26.20
CA LEU A 229 15.29 7.95 -27.13
C LEU A 229 16.49 7.37 -27.87
N ARG A 230 17.31 6.58 -27.18
CA ARG A 230 18.44 5.82 -27.69
C ARG A 230 18.70 4.64 -26.78
N GLU A 231 19.59 3.75 -27.17
CA GLU A 231 20.01 2.64 -26.31
C GLU A 231 20.53 3.16 -24.96
N GLY A 232 19.98 2.62 -23.86
CA GLY A 232 20.32 3.01 -22.50
C GLY A 232 19.75 4.36 -22.04
N LEU A 233 18.87 5.02 -22.81
CA LEU A 233 18.24 6.29 -22.42
C LEU A 233 16.72 6.23 -22.65
N THR A 234 15.94 6.30 -21.60
CA THR A 234 14.47 6.28 -21.63
C THR A 234 13.90 7.52 -20.96
N VAL A 235 12.89 8.12 -21.58
CA VAL A 235 12.12 9.24 -21.02
C VAL A 235 10.71 8.75 -20.72
N THR A 236 10.19 9.12 -19.54
CA THR A 236 8.79 8.89 -19.14
C THR A 236 8.17 10.22 -18.72
N LEU A 237 6.97 10.49 -19.21
CA LEU A 237 6.14 11.60 -18.79
C LEU A 237 4.82 11.04 -18.25
N ASN A 238 4.33 11.61 -17.17
CA ASN A 238 3.01 11.28 -16.63
C ASN A 238 2.27 12.52 -16.18
N ALA A 239 0.96 12.48 -16.30
CA ALA A 239 0.04 13.49 -15.84
C ALA A 239 -1.17 12.82 -15.18
N THR A 240 -1.56 13.33 -14.02
CA THR A 240 -2.73 12.83 -13.29
C THR A 240 -3.59 14.01 -12.85
N LEU A 241 -4.89 13.86 -13.00
CA LEU A 241 -5.88 14.80 -12.51
C LEU A 241 -6.94 14.02 -11.72
N ASP A 242 -7.03 14.32 -10.43
CA ASP A 242 -8.02 13.73 -9.53
C ASP A 242 -8.91 14.85 -8.99
N ALA A 243 -10.23 14.64 -8.96
CA ALA A 243 -11.17 15.54 -8.28
C ALA A 243 -12.16 14.73 -7.46
N ALA A 244 -12.50 15.24 -6.28
CA ALA A 244 -13.44 14.62 -5.37
C ALA A 244 -14.28 15.67 -4.65
N GLU A 245 -15.58 15.40 -4.54
CA GLU A 245 -16.52 16.13 -3.72
C GLU A 245 -17.05 15.22 -2.61
N ARG A 246 -17.12 15.76 -1.40
CA ARG A 246 -17.64 15.06 -0.21
C ARG A 246 -18.65 15.92 0.50
N ASP A 247 -19.86 15.38 0.67
CA ASP A 247 -20.95 16.02 1.40
C ASP A 247 -21.22 15.30 2.72
N SER A 248 -21.35 16.09 3.81
CA SER A 248 -21.58 15.58 5.16
C SER A 248 -22.61 16.45 5.89
N LEU A 249 -23.43 15.83 6.73
CA LEU A 249 -24.29 16.47 7.73
C LEU A 249 -23.62 16.35 9.09
N LEU A 250 -23.45 17.45 9.81
CA LEU A 250 -22.71 17.50 11.08
C LEU A 250 -23.62 17.59 12.32
N GLY A 251 -24.94 17.53 12.12
CA GLY A 251 -25.95 17.70 13.16
C GLY A 251 -26.60 19.06 13.09
N LEU A 252 -27.35 19.42 14.13
CA LEU A 252 -28.07 20.69 14.22
C LEU A 252 -27.22 21.78 14.85
N SER A 253 -27.39 23.03 14.38
CA SER A 253 -26.86 24.23 15.03
C SER A 253 -27.59 24.48 16.37
N THR A 254 -26.90 25.11 17.32
CA THR A 254 -27.45 25.38 18.66
C THR A 254 -28.27 26.67 18.74
N GLU A 255 -28.11 27.61 17.83
CA GLU A 255 -28.83 28.90 17.84
C GLU A 255 -28.81 29.63 16.49
N PRO A 256 -29.73 30.57 16.18
CA PRO A 256 -30.99 30.87 16.88
C PRO A 256 -32.15 29.94 16.46
N LEU A 257 -31.97 29.21 15.35
CA LEU A 257 -32.89 28.18 14.85
C LEU A 257 -32.09 26.94 14.60
N ALA A 258 -32.56 25.78 15.10
CA ALA A 258 -31.95 24.48 14.86
C ALA A 258 -31.95 24.16 13.37
N GLN A 259 -30.83 24.44 12.68
CA GLN A 259 -30.64 24.19 11.26
C GLN A 259 -29.59 23.06 11.10
N VAL A 260 -29.78 22.23 10.08
CA VAL A 260 -28.82 21.16 9.72
C VAL A 260 -27.53 21.80 9.19
N ILE A 261 -26.42 21.50 9.85
CA ILE A 261 -25.10 21.94 9.42
C ILE A 261 -24.61 21.02 8.31
N ARG A 262 -24.50 21.54 7.09
CA ARG A 262 -23.94 20.81 5.94
C ARG A 262 -22.52 21.26 5.67
N ARG A 263 -21.62 20.29 5.43
CA ARG A 263 -20.25 20.54 5.01
C ARG A 263 -20.01 19.87 3.66
N THR A 264 -19.59 20.66 2.69
CA THR A 264 -19.10 20.22 1.39
C THR A 264 -17.59 20.44 1.34
N THR A 265 -16.84 19.41 0.94
CA THR A 265 -15.39 19.48 0.74
C THR A 265 -15.06 19.07 -0.69
N GLU A 266 -14.51 20.01 -1.44
CA GLU A 266 -14.01 19.80 -2.80
C GLU A 266 -12.49 19.67 -2.74
N THR A 267 -11.95 18.67 -3.42
CA THR A 267 -10.51 18.43 -3.56
C THR A 267 -10.18 18.31 -5.03
N GLN A 268 -9.14 19.01 -5.49
CA GLN A 268 -8.59 18.91 -6.84
C GLN A 268 -7.09 18.70 -6.72
N ASP A 269 -6.58 17.61 -7.30
CA ASP A 269 -5.16 17.26 -7.32
C ASP A 269 -4.70 17.19 -8.77
N LEU A 270 -3.66 17.95 -9.13
CA LEU A 270 -2.94 17.88 -10.40
C LEU A 270 -1.52 17.44 -10.13
N HIS A 271 -1.07 16.42 -10.86
CA HIS A 271 0.30 15.93 -10.83
C HIS A 271 0.87 15.88 -12.24
N LEU A 272 2.09 16.41 -12.41
CA LEU A 272 2.90 16.29 -13.62
C LEU A 272 4.25 15.70 -13.23
N GLY A 273 4.64 14.60 -13.85
CA GLY A 273 5.91 13.93 -13.59
C GLY A 273 6.72 13.70 -14.85
N GLY A 274 8.03 13.89 -14.75
CA GLY A 274 9.01 13.59 -15.79
C GLY A 274 10.15 12.75 -15.21
N LEU A 275 10.55 11.72 -15.92
CA LEU A 275 11.66 10.85 -15.54
C LEU A 275 12.54 10.57 -16.74
N VAL A 276 13.84 10.69 -16.55
CA VAL A 276 14.84 10.23 -17.50
C VAL A 276 15.74 9.21 -16.82
N ASN A 277 15.79 8.00 -17.36
CA ASN A 277 16.71 6.95 -16.94
C ASN A 277 17.82 6.80 -17.99
N GLY A 278 19.06 6.77 -17.53
CA GLY A 278 20.23 6.65 -18.40
C GLY A 278 21.30 5.73 -17.85
N ALA A 279 22.20 5.29 -18.74
CA ALA A 279 23.40 4.55 -18.38
C ALA A 279 24.58 5.04 -19.23
N THR A 280 25.75 5.26 -18.60
CA THR A 280 26.97 5.74 -19.27
C THR A 280 28.20 5.23 -18.52
N GLY A 281 29.11 4.54 -19.19
CA GLY A 281 30.41 4.14 -18.63
C GLY A 281 30.30 3.25 -17.38
N GLY A 282 29.30 2.37 -17.29
CA GLY A 282 29.04 1.51 -16.11
C GLY A 282 28.24 2.19 -15.01
N TRP A 283 28.01 3.50 -15.09
CA TRP A 283 27.15 4.24 -14.17
C TRP A 283 25.72 4.31 -14.70
N ARG A 284 24.75 4.13 -13.81
CA ARG A 284 23.33 4.37 -14.08
C ARG A 284 22.90 5.64 -13.38
N TRP A 285 22.04 6.39 -14.02
CA TRP A 285 21.48 7.60 -13.43
C TRP A 285 20.01 7.74 -13.74
N SER A 286 19.30 8.42 -12.87
CA SER A 286 17.89 8.80 -13.07
C SER A 286 17.69 10.24 -12.63
N ALA A 287 17.05 11.03 -13.48
CA ALA A 287 16.61 12.38 -13.18
C ALA A 287 15.09 12.41 -13.16
N ILE A 288 14.51 12.90 -12.06
CA ILE A 288 13.06 13.01 -11.86
C ILE A 288 12.71 14.48 -11.63
N VAL A 289 11.66 14.96 -12.26
CA VAL A 289 11.07 16.27 -12.01
C VAL A 289 9.57 16.07 -11.80
N ASN A 290 9.02 16.60 -10.71
CA ASN A 290 7.58 16.58 -10.44
C ASN A 290 7.07 17.98 -10.15
N ALA A 291 5.81 18.24 -10.51
CA ALA A 291 5.07 19.40 -10.13
C ALA A 291 3.66 18.97 -9.71
N ASP A 292 3.30 19.32 -8.50
CA ASP A 292 2.05 18.94 -7.85
C ASP A 292 1.30 20.17 -7.41
N ARG A 293 -0.01 20.18 -7.63
CA ARG A 293 -0.93 21.17 -7.07
C ARG A 293 -2.11 20.48 -6.44
N ARG A 294 -2.40 20.84 -5.21
CA ARG A 294 -3.57 20.39 -4.48
C ARG A 294 -4.37 21.57 -3.95
N ASP A 295 -5.60 21.70 -4.40
CA ASP A 295 -6.58 22.65 -3.90
C ASP A 295 -7.65 21.90 -3.08
N VAL A 296 -7.90 22.34 -1.84
CA VAL A 296 -8.97 21.83 -0.98
C VAL A 296 -9.82 22.99 -0.54
N THR A 297 -11.11 22.98 -0.88
CA THR A 297 -12.10 23.96 -0.46
C THR A 297 -13.13 23.28 0.43
N THR A 298 -13.32 23.79 1.64
CA THR A 298 -14.35 23.31 2.58
C THR A 298 -15.33 24.43 2.87
N LEU A 299 -16.60 24.19 2.57
CA LEU A 299 -17.73 25.05 2.88
C LEU A 299 -18.57 24.42 3.98
N THR A 300 -18.68 25.06 5.12
CA THR A 300 -19.63 24.65 6.18
C THR A 300 -20.76 25.68 6.25
N ARG A 301 -21.97 25.25 5.89
CA ARG A 301 -23.18 26.09 5.92
C ARG A 301 -23.72 26.13 7.34
N ILE A 302 -23.40 27.20 8.02
CA ILE A 302 -23.87 27.61 9.35
C ILE A 302 -24.14 29.13 9.28
N GLU A 303 -24.90 29.68 10.23
CA GLU A 303 -25.11 31.13 10.27
C GLU A 303 -23.76 31.87 10.33
N GLY A 304 -23.57 32.85 9.43
CA GLY A 304 -22.30 33.54 9.22
C GLY A 304 -21.33 32.84 8.25
N GLY A 305 -21.64 31.62 7.76
CA GLY A 305 -20.88 30.87 6.75
C GLY A 305 -19.40 30.66 7.11
N ASN A 306 -18.96 29.39 7.21
CA ASN A 306 -17.54 29.11 7.39
C ASN A 306 -16.97 28.51 6.10
N THR A 307 -15.97 29.17 5.54
CA THR A 307 -15.23 28.70 4.37
C THR A 307 -13.77 28.52 4.72
N SER A 308 -13.17 27.48 4.18
CA SER A 308 -11.74 27.25 4.26
C SER A 308 -11.23 26.83 2.90
N ARG A 309 -10.13 27.42 2.46
CA ARG A 309 -9.43 27.03 1.24
C ARG A 309 -7.95 26.82 1.57
N GLN A 310 -7.42 25.68 1.16
CA GLN A 310 -6.00 25.38 1.23
C GLN A 310 -5.50 25.08 -0.18
N ARG A 311 -4.41 25.73 -0.56
CA ARG A 311 -3.65 25.40 -1.76
C ARG A 311 -2.27 24.94 -1.33
N ASN A 312 -1.82 23.85 -1.90
CA ASN A 312 -0.45 23.34 -1.79
C ASN A 312 0.11 23.20 -3.21
N ASP A 313 1.14 23.94 -3.52
CA ASP A 313 1.94 23.85 -4.74
C ASP A 313 3.30 23.25 -4.35
N GLU A 314 3.73 22.19 -5.02
CA GLU A 314 5.01 21.53 -4.79
C GLU A 314 5.72 21.31 -6.11
N ALA A 315 7.00 21.63 -6.18
CA ALA A 315 7.87 21.32 -7.31
C ALA A 315 9.14 20.67 -6.81
N SER A 316 9.53 19.55 -7.41
CA SER A 316 10.72 18.80 -7.00
C SER A 316 11.57 18.40 -8.20
N ALA A 317 12.88 18.35 -8.00
CA ALA A 317 13.85 17.82 -8.93
C ALA A 317 14.82 16.91 -8.19
N GLU A 318 15.12 15.75 -8.74
CA GLU A 318 15.96 14.74 -8.12
C GLU A 318 16.90 14.11 -9.13
N LEU A 319 18.15 13.93 -8.76
CA LEU A 319 19.16 13.19 -9.51
C LEU A 319 19.73 12.07 -8.66
N LEU A 320 19.65 10.85 -9.13
CA LEU A 320 20.31 9.68 -8.56
C LEU A 320 21.39 9.18 -9.51
N VAL A 321 22.58 8.91 -9.00
CA VAL A 321 23.67 8.26 -9.71
C VAL A 321 24.11 7.03 -8.94
N THR A 322 24.20 5.89 -9.62
CA THR A 322 24.57 4.59 -9.03
C THR A 322 25.64 3.92 -9.88
N GLY A 323 26.72 3.47 -9.28
CA GLY A 323 27.78 2.76 -9.97
C GLY A 323 28.78 2.10 -9.06
N THR A 324 29.74 1.39 -9.66
CA THR A 324 30.83 0.72 -8.94
C THR A 324 31.85 1.76 -8.50
N ALA A 325 32.08 1.88 -7.18
CA ALA A 325 33.11 2.75 -6.62
C ALA A 325 34.49 2.10 -6.70
N PHE A 326 34.57 0.83 -6.32
CA PHE A 326 35.78 0.00 -6.37
C PHE A 326 35.40 -1.48 -6.38
N THR A 327 36.34 -2.33 -6.76
CA THR A 327 36.14 -3.77 -6.80
C THR A 327 36.97 -4.45 -5.73
N LEU A 328 36.34 -5.35 -4.95
CA LEU A 328 36.95 -6.20 -3.94
C LEU A 328 36.99 -7.67 -4.46
N PRO A 329 37.78 -8.55 -3.85
CA PRO A 329 37.73 -9.99 -4.19
C PRO A 329 36.32 -10.56 -4.10
N ALA A 330 35.51 -10.12 -3.12
CA ALA A 330 34.15 -10.55 -2.91
C ALA A 330 33.12 -9.93 -3.89
N GLY A 331 33.48 -8.94 -4.69
CA GLY A 331 32.60 -8.30 -5.68
C GLY A 331 32.76 -6.78 -5.75
N GLU A 332 31.83 -6.16 -6.46
CA GLU A 332 31.84 -4.71 -6.69
C GLU A 332 31.20 -3.97 -5.50
N ALA A 333 31.89 -2.95 -4.97
CA ALA A 333 31.34 -2.02 -4.02
C ALA A 333 30.50 -0.97 -4.78
N LEU A 334 29.21 -0.88 -4.46
CA LEU A 334 28.27 0.00 -5.13
C LEU A 334 28.09 1.30 -4.35
N LEU A 335 28.33 2.43 -5.01
CA LEU A 335 28.06 3.77 -4.49
C LEU A 335 26.79 4.31 -5.12
N ASN A 336 25.92 4.88 -4.29
CA ASN A 336 24.76 5.65 -4.71
C ASN A 336 24.88 7.05 -4.15
N VAL A 337 24.62 8.05 -4.99
CA VAL A 337 24.52 9.45 -4.59
C VAL A 337 23.23 10.02 -5.14
N ARG A 338 22.42 10.59 -4.27
CA ARG A 338 21.18 11.28 -4.62
C ARG A 338 21.29 12.75 -4.22
N LEU A 339 20.89 13.62 -5.12
CA LEU A 339 20.69 15.06 -4.91
C LEU A 339 19.23 15.34 -5.11
N GLY A 340 18.61 16.11 -4.21
CA GLY A 340 17.21 16.52 -4.30
C GLY A 340 17.07 18.02 -4.06
N LEU A 341 16.17 18.63 -4.79
CA LEU A 341 15.70 20.00 -4.65
C LEU A 341 14.18 19.96 -4.62
N ASP A 342 13.58 20.64 -3.69
CA ASP A 342 12.13 20.69 -3.51
C ASP A 342 11.73 22.07 -2.99
N THR A 343 10.65 22.61 -3.53
CA THR A 343 9.98 23.81 -3.01
C THR A 343 8.52 23.52 -2.83
N GLN A 344 7.98 23.94 -1.70
CA GLN A 344 6.59 23.74 -1.33
C GLN A 344 5.98 25.04 -0.80
N ASP A 345 4.88 25.49 -1.45
CA ASP A 345 4.10 26.63 -1.04
C ASP A 345 2.74 26.20 -0.54
N VAL A 346 2.43 26.49 0.72
CA VAL A 346 1.13 26.23 1.33
C VAL A 346 0.46 27.56 1.66
N THR A 347 -0.70 27.81 1.06
CA THR A 347 -1.55 28.94 1.40
C THR A 347 -2.87 28.45 1.94
N SER A 348 -3.21 28.88 3.16
CA SER A 348 -4.45 28.52 3.84
C SER A 348 -5.24 29.78 4.14
N ARG A 349 -6.49 29.87 3.65
CA ARG A 349 -7.42 30.96 3.95
C ARG A 349 -8.65 30.39 4.61
N SER A 350 -9.07 30.98 5.71
CA SER A 350 -10.31 30.59 6.37
C SER A 350 -11.12 31.86 6.76
N ARG A 351 -12.42 31.78 6.56
CA ARG A 351 -13.38 32.76 7.05
C ARG A 351 -14.32 32.11 8.04
N ARG A 352 -14.40 32.64 9.24
CA ARG A 352 -15.29 32.18 10.30
C ARG A 352 -15.98 33.35 10.98
N ALA A 353 -17.31 33.31 11.03
CA ALA A 353 -18.11 34.39 11.65
C ALA A 353 -17.66 35.79 11.21
N GLY A 354 -17.36 35.97 9.90
CA GLY A 354 -16.90 37.24 9.32
C GLY A 354 -15.42 37.57 9.55
N ILE A 355 -14.65 36.75 10.27
CA ILE A 355 -13.21 36.93 10.50
C ILE A 355 -12.43 36.14 9.48
N ASP A 356 -11.61 36.84 8.69
CA ASP A 356 -10.69 36.22 7.74
C ASP A 356 -9.34 35.96 8.41
N ARG A 357 -8.80 34.77 8.17
CA ARG A 357 -7.43 34.38 8.54
C ARG A 357 -6.72 33.83 7.32
N GLU A 358 -5.50 34.27 7.13
CA GLU A 358 -4.61 33.74 6.11
C GLU A 358 -3.30 33.27 6.74
N THR A 359 -2.82 32.11 6.32
CA THR A 359 -1.51 31.59 6.68
C THR A 359 -0.83 31.16 5.41
N ALA A 360 0.39 31.59 5.21
CA ALA A 360 1.25 31.16 4.10
C ALA A 360 2.55 30.60 4.68
N LEU A 361 3.01 29.50 4.11
CA LEU A 361 4.28 28.86 4.43
C LEU A 361 4.95 28.42 3.16
N THR A 362 6.17 28.88 2.94
CA THR A 362 7.05 28.41 1.87
C THR A 362 8.19 27.63 2.51
N ARG A 363 8.47 26.44 1.99
CA ARG A 363 9.61 25.63 2.39
C ARG A 363 10.44 25.26 1.17
N ASP A 364 11.70 25.66 1.19
CA ASP A 364 12.70 25.15 0.27
C ASP A 364 13.51 24.05 0.97
N ARG A 365 13.71 22.95 0.28
CA ARG A 365 14.49 21.80 0.75
C ARG A 365 15.56 21.44 -0.27
N GLN A 366 16.76 21.21 0.22
CA GLN A 366 17.87 20.62 -0.54
C GLN A 366 18.28 19.36 0.21
N ASP A 367 18.47 18.25 -0.48
CA ASP A 367 18.96 17.03 0.14
C ASP A 367 20.13 16.42 -0.61
N LEU A 368 21.08 15.90 0.16
CA LEU A 368 22.17 15.07 -0.29
C LEU A 368 22.12 13.75 0.47
N ARG A 369 22.06 12.66 -0.26
CA ARG A 369 22.10 11.31 0.32
C ARG A 369 23.17 10.49 -0.37
N ALA A 370 23.96 9.74 0.41
CA ALA A 370 24.93 8.80 -0.09
C ALA A 370 24.77 7.46 0.61
N SER A 371 24.93 6.36 -0.12
CA SER A 371 25.03 5.02 0.44
C SER A 371 26.11 4.22 -0.27
N LEU A 372 26.85 3.41 0.50
CA LEU A 372 27.88 2.50 0.03
C LEU A 372 27.54 1.08 0.47
N ASP A 373 27.44 0.17 -0.48
CA ASP A 373 27.21 -1.26 -0.25
C ASP A 373 28.48 -2.03 -0.60
N VAL A 374 29.06 -2.69 0.38
CA VAL A 374 30.36 -3.34 0.31
C VAL A 374 30.22 -4.84 0.50
N PRO A 375 30.39 -5.68 -0.52
CA PRO A 375 30.47 -7.13 -0.35
C PRO A 375 31.78 -7.49 0.35
N LEU A 376 31.68 -8.16 1.51
CA LEU A 376 32.83 -8.56 2.32
C LEU A 376 33.28 -10.00 2.02
N THR A 377 32.32 -10.91 1.82
CA THR A 377 32.59 -12.29 1.44
C THR A 377 31.59 -12.79 0.39
N ARG A 378 32.04 -13.67 -0.48
CA ARG A 378 31.21 -14.38 -1.45
C ARG A 378 31.31 -15.89 -1.17
N ARG A 379 30.20 -16.58 -1.21
CA ARG A 379 30.13 -18.01 -0.94
C ARG A 379 31.01 -18.87 -1.87
N ALA A 380 31.16 -18.43 -3.13
CA ALA A 380 32.03 -19.10 -4.08
C ALA A 380 33.49 -19.14 -3.60
N ASP A 381 33.96 -18.08 -2.93
CA ASP A 381 35.34 -17.93 -2.45
C ASP A 381 35.51 -18.37 -1.00
N THR A 382 34.46 -18.20 -0.19
CA THR A 382 34.44 -18.53 1.25
C THR A 382 33.18 -19.34 1.62
N PRO A 383 33.12 -20.64 1.26
CA PRO A 383 31.91 -21.46 1.45
C PRO A 383 31.42 -21.57 2.90
N ARG A 384 32.33 -21.45 3.87
CA ARG A 384 32.01 -21.52 5.32
C ARG A 384 31.37 -20.25 5.87
N LEU A 385 31.70 -19.10 5.29
CA LEU A 385 31.17 -17.80 5.73
C LEU A 385 29.92 -17.40 4.93
N GLY A 386 29.77 -17.89 3.70
CA GLY A 386 28.67 -17.51 2.82
C GLY A 386 28.83 -16.09 2.25
N ASN A 387 27.69 -15.48 1.91
CA ASN A 387 27.65 -14.10 1.42
C ASN A 387 27.47 -13.13 2.59
N LEU A 388 28.38 -12.19 2.77
CA LEU A 388 28.31 -11.14 3.77
C LEU A 388 28.50 -9.78 3.10
N SER A 389 27.60 -8.84 3.33
CA SER A 389 27.73 -7.46 2.87
C SER A 389 27.49 -6.47 4.01
N LEU A 390 28.16 -5.33 3.92
CA LEU A 390 28.01 -4.17 4.81
C LEU A 390 27.43 -3.02 4.00
N ASN A 391 26.41 -2.37 4.54
CA ASN A 391 25.88 -1.14 4.00
C ASN A 391 26.06 0.00 4.99
N VAL A 392 26.48 1.17 4.50
CA VAL A 392 26.57 2.42 5.28
C VAL A 392 25.87 3.51 4.46
N ASN A 393 25.05 4.31 5.13
CA ASN A 393 24.34 5.41 4.50
C ASN A 393 24.33 6.65 5.36
N ALA A 394 24.32 7.81 4.71
CA ALA A 394 24.19 9.11 5.35
C ALA A 394 23.38 10.03 4.43
N ALA A 395 22.58 10.91 5.04
CA ALA A 395 21.88 11.96 4.34
C ALA A 395 21.86 13.24 5.18
N ARG A 396 21.81 14.37 4.49
CA ARG A 396 21.57 15.67 5.10
C ARG A 396 20.57 16.44 4.27
N GLU A 397 19.57 16.98 4.94
CA GLU A 397 18.53 17.81 4.35
C GLU A 397 18.66 19.22 4.95
N TRP A 398 18.75 20.23 4.10
CA TRP A 398 18.71 21.65 4.48
C TRP A 398 17.32 22.20 4.16
N LEU A 399 16.72 22.81 5.15
CA LEU A 399 15.37 23.37 5.09
C LEU A 399 15.44 24.87 5.33
N SER A 400 14.58 25.64 4.66
CA SER A 400 14.53 27.12 4.82
C SER A 400 13.91 27.54 6.16
N ASP A 401 13.08 26.71 6.78
CA ASP A 401 12.29 26.99 7.98
C ASP A 401 12.68 26.18 9.22
N TYR A 402 13.57 25.18 9.07
CA TYR A 402 14.10 24.36 10.15
C TYR A 402 15.62 24.22 10.05
N SER A 403 16.25 23.81 11.15
CA SER A 403 17.66 23.39 11.14
C SER A 403 17.87 22.20 10.21
N ALA A 404 19.10 22.00 9.76
CA ALA A 404 19.45 20.84 8.94
C ALA A 404 19.09 19.52 9.66
N GLN A 405 18.53 18.58 8.90
CA GLN A 405 18.11 17.27 9.38
C GLN A 405 19.11 16.22 8.90
N ASP A 406 19.65 15.43 9.81
CA ASP A 406 20.64 14.40 9.51
C ASP A 406 20.02 13.00 9.58
N THR A 407 20.43 12.13 8.65
CA THR A 407 20.15 10.69 8.68
C THR A 407 21.48 9.93 8.63
N ARG A 408 21.63 8.92 9.46
CA ARG A 408 22.78 8.00 9.48
C ARG A 408 22.27 6.59 9.66
N GLY A 409 22.86 5.65 8.95
CA GLY A 409 22.49 4.25 9.09
C GLY A 409 23.62 3.31 8.68
N ALA A 410 23.58 2.12 9.27
CA ALA A 410 24.43 1.01 8.88
C ALA A 410 23.64 -0.29 8.95
N GLY A 411 24.01 -1.26 8.09
CA GLY A 411 23.36 -2.57 8.04
C GLY A 411 24.32 -3.65 7.61
N ILE A 412 24.12 -4.85 8.12
CA ILE A 412 24.86 -6.05 7.75
C ILE A 412 23.85 -7.07 7.25
N SER A 413 24.09 -7.57 6.03
CA SER A 413 23.33 -8.68 5.46
C SER A 413 24.25 -9.89 5.39
N TRP A 414 23.83 -11.01 6.00
CA TRP A 414 24.60 -12.25 6.05
C TRP A 414 23.75 -13.43 5.60
N ALA A 415 24.18 -14.09 4.52
CA ALA A 415 23.61 -15.32 4.02
C ALA A 415 24.62 -16.46 4.11
N PRO A 416 24.73 -17.14 5.28
CA PRO A 416 25.64 -18.28 5.46
C PRO A 416 25.29 -19.44 4.53
N LEU A 417 24.02 -19.60 4.23
CA LEU A 417 23.45 -20.56 3.28
C LEU A 417 22.44 -19.85 2.36
N ASP A 418 22.19 -20.37 1.16
CA ASP A 418 21.18 -19.80 0.24
C ASP A 418 19.77 -19.82 0.82
N ARG A 419 19.55 -20.68 1.80
CA ARG A 419 18.27 -20.87 2.51
C ARG A 419 18.12 -19.98 3.74
N ILE A 420 19.17 -19.32 4.20
CA ILE A 420 19.18 -18.52 5.44
C ILE A 420 19.76 -17.16 5.13
N ARG A 421 19.00 -16.12 5.44
CA ARG A 421 19.47 -14.73 5.41
C ARG A 421 19.18 -14.06 6.73
N LEU A 422 20.18 -13.39 7.27
CA LEU A 422 20.11 -12.55 8.45
C LEU A 422 20.39 -11.11 8.04
N LEU A 423 19.59 -10.18 8.52
CA LEU A 423 19.77 -8.75 8.34
C LEU A 423 19.75 -8.08 9.72
N ALA A 424 20.78 -7.30 10.01
CA ALA A 424 20.81 -6.40 11.16
C ALA A 424 21.03 -4.99 10.64
N SER A 425 20.20 -4.03 11.08
CA SER A 425 20.36 -2.62 10.69
C SER A 425 20.01 -1.69 11.85
N HIS A 426 20.68 -0.53 11.83
CA HIS A 426 20.45 0.56 12.76
C HIS A 426 20.46 1.88 12.01
N SER A 427 19.48 2.74 12.28
CA SER A 427 19.39 4.07 11.68
C SER A 427 18.91 5.11 12.68
N ILE A 428 19.44 6.31 12.54
CA ILE A 428 19.02 7.52 13.27
C ILE A 428 18.61 8.54 12.22
N GLU A 429 17.44 9.11 12.36
CA GLU A 429 16.85 10.05 11.40
C GLU A 429 16.26 11.25 12.15
N ASP A 430 16.72 12.46 11.88
CA ASP A 430 16.02 13.68 12.26
C ASP A 430 14.94 14.01 11.23
N GLY A 431 13.86 14.72 11.60
CA GLY A 431 12.80 15.06 10.67
C GLY A 431 12.00 16.29 11.10
N ALA A 432 11.87 17.24 10.20
CA ALA A 432 10.99 18.39 10.39
C ALA A 432 9.51 18.00 10.25
N PRO A 433 8.57 18.74 10.89
CA PRO A 433 7.15 18.57 10.69
C PRO A 433 6.79 18.80 9.20
N GLU A 434 5.78 18.10 8.71
CA GLU A 434 5.23 18.37 7.38
C GLU A 434 4.62 19.78 7.31
N THR A 435 4.69 20.44 6.17
CA THR A 435 4.13 21.78 5.96
C THR A 435 2.63 21.82 6.27
N ARG A 436 1.89 20.74 5.99
CA ARG A 436 0.48 20.60 6.35
C ARG A 436 0.26 20.56 7.87
N GLN A 437 1.15 19.92 8.63
CA GLN A 437 1.06 19.90 10.10
C GLN A 437 1.29 21.30 10.71
N LEU A 438 1.99 22.18 9.98
CA LEU A 438 2.27 23.55 10.42
C LEU A 438 1.22 24.54 9.99
N ALA A 439 0.73 24.46 8.74
CA ALA A 439 -0.01 25.53 8.05
C ALA A 439 -1.42 25.11 7.60
N ALA A 440 -1.94 23.93 7.95
CA ALA A 440 -3.32 23.57 7.62
C ALA A 440 -4.30 24.60 8.23
N PRO A 441 -5.40 24.95 7.51
CA PRO A 441 -6.37 25.91 8.00
C PRO A 441 -7.03 25.42 9.28
N VAL A 442 -7.23 26.32 10.23
CA VAL A 442 -7.92 25.98 11.48
C VAL A 442 -9.42 25.84 11.22
N LEU A 443 -9.93 24.62 11.39
CA LEU A 443 -11.33 24.27 11.26
C LEU A 443 -11.94 23.97 12.63
N THR A 444 -13.17 24.40 12.86
CA THR A 444 -13.94 23.99 14.04
C THR A 444 -15.15 23.19 13.59
N THR A 445 -15.27 21.99 14.13
CA THR A 445 -16.41 21.10 13.90
C THR A 445 -17.24 21.06 15.19
N PRO A 446 -18.46 21.60 15.22
CA PRO A 446 -19.31 21.59 16.40
C PRO A 446 -19.94 20.20 16.60
N GLY A 447 -20.29 19.89 17.85
CA GLY A 447 -21.06 18.70 18.20
C GLY A 447 -20.35 17.37 17.97
N VAL A 448 -19.00 17.36 17.91
CA VAL A 448 -18.24 16.12 17.81
C VAL A 448 -18.33 15.36 19.11
N ARG A 449 -18.64 14.06 19.03
CA ARG A 449 -18.65 13.17 20.21
C ARG A 449 -17.23 12.82 20.59
N VAL A 450 -16.88 13.10 21.84
CA VAL A 450 -15.58 12.75 22.43
C VAL A 450 -15.82 11.99 23.72
N PHE A 451 -15.05 10.94 23.96
CA PHE A 451 -15.06 10.25 25.23
C PHE A 451 -14.06 10.93 26.17
N ASP A 452 -14.57 11.54 27.24
CA ASP A 452 -13.74 12.16 28.29
C ASP A 452 -13.28 11.08 29.27
N TYR A 453 -12.08 10.58 29.10
CA TYR A 453 -11.50 9.54 29.98
C TYR A 453 -11.33 10.02 31.42
N LEU A 454 -11.17 11.34 31.64
CA LEU A 454 -11.05 11.92 32.99
C LEU A 454 -12.36 11.78 33.78
N ARG A 455 -13.50 11.83 33.08
CA ARG A 455 -14.83 11.74 33.72
C ARG A 455 -15.56 10.41 33.39
N GLY A 456 -15.03 9.62 32.46
CA GLY A 456 -15.66 8.38 32.02
C GLY A 456 -16.98 8.58 31.27
N GLU A 457 -17.21 9.74 30.63
CA GLU A 457 -18.46 10.08 29.95
C GLU A 457 -18.23 10.49 28.49
N THR A 458 -19.25 10.28 27.63
CA THR A 458 -19.26 10.80 26.28
C THR A 458 -19.91 12.18 26.27
N VAL A 459 -19.23 13.18 25.70
CA VAL A 459 -19.70 14.55 25.56
C VAL A 459 -19.64 15.02 24.12
N GLN A 460 -20.50 15.99 23.76
CA GLN A 460 -20.38 16.71 22.49
C GLN A 460 -19.58 17.98 22.69
N VAL A 461 -18.52 18.15 21.88
CA VAL A 461 -17.59 19.27 21.97
C VAL A 461 -17.45 20.00 20.64
N ALA A 462 -16.93 21.21 20.68
CA ALA A 462 -16.35 21.86 19.52
C ALA A 462 -14.93 21.31 19.30
N LEU A 463 -14.72 20.55 18.23
CA LEU A 463 -13.40 20.04 17.87
C LEU A 463 -12.69 21.05 16.97
N ILE A 464 -11.51 21.51 17.40
CA ILE A 464 -10.64 22.42 16.64
C ILE A 464 -9.54 21.59 16.01
N ASP A 465 -9.45 21.60 14.69
CA ASP A 465 -8.43 20.91 13.90
C ASP A 465 -7.64 21.92 13.05
N GLY A 466 -6.46 21.54 12.55
CA GLY A 466 -5.63 22.38 11.70
C GLY A 466 -4.14 22.21 11.96
N GLY A 467 -3.33 23.16 11.44
CA GLY A 467 -1.88 23.18 11.64
C GLY A 467 -1.48 23.79 12.98
N ASN A 468 -0.29 23.36 13.45
CA ASN A 468 0.36 23.94 14.64
C ASN A 468 1.76 24.43 14.27
N PRO A 469 1.99 25.74 14.12
CA PRO A 469 3.31 26.28 13.76
C PRO A 469 4.38 26.14 14.86
N LEU A 470 4.01 25.70 16.07
CA LEU A 470 4.92 25.53 17.21
C LEU A 470 5.52 24.12 17.29
N LEU A 471 5.28 23.27 16.32
CA LEU A 471 5.85 21.93 16.27
C LEU A 471 7.38 21.99 16.14
N ARG A 472 8.04 21.09 16.85
CA ARG A 472 9.49 20.89 16.77
C ARG A 472 9.81 19.69 15.86
N ALA A 473 11.03 19.69 15.33
CA ALA A 473 11.57 18.52 14.63
C ALA A 473 11.62 17.32 15.58
N ASP A 474 11.37 16.13 15.06
CA ASP A 474 11.46 14.87 15.79
C ASP A 474 12.76 14.14 15.47
N ARG A 475 13.15 13.22 16.32
CA ARG A 475 14.28 12.31 16.12
C ARG A 475 13.81 10.87 16.27
N ARG A 476 14.15 10.06 15.29
CA ARG A 476 13.80 8.65 15.24
C ARG A 476 15.04 7.78 15.21
N GLU A 477 15.09 6.80 16.09
CA GLU A 477 16.09 5.73 16.14
C GLU A 477 15.41 4.40 15.89
N VAL A 478 15.92 3.61 14.94
CA VAL A 478 15.36 2.31 14.57
C VAL A 478 16.46 1.27 14.55
N SER A 479 16.26 0.20 15.32
CA SER A 479 17.07 -1.03 15.28
C SER A 479 16.22 -2.18 14.78
N LYS A 480 16.74 -2.94 13.83
CA LYS A 480 16.03 -4.04 13.19
C LYS A 480 16.91 -5.28 13.10
N LEU A 481 16.32 -6.44 13.44
CA LEU A 481 16.88 -7.76 13.16
C LEU A 481 15.86 -8.56 12.36
N ALA A 482 16.27 -9.11 11.23
CA ALA A 482 15.39 -9.93 10.40
C ALA A 482 16.07 -11.24 10.03
N LEU A 483 15.30 -12.33 10.10
CA LEU A 483 15.68 -13.67 9.70
C LEU A 483 14.73 -14.11 8.57
N THR A 484 15.29 -14.51 7.42
CA THR A 484 14.54 -15.14 6.34
C THR A 484 15.06 -16.58 6.15
N LEU A 485 14.13 -17.53 6.20
CA LEU A 485 14.39 -18.96 6.01
C LEU A 485 13.62 -19.49 4.81
N ARG A 486 14.28 -20.23 3.93
CA ARG A 486 13.71 -20.99 2.81
C ARG A 486 14.07 -22.46 2.98
N PRO A 487 13.26 -23.24 3.73
CA PRO A 487 13.65 -24.58 4.13
C PRO A 487 13.72 -25.58 2.98
N PHE A 488 13.09 -25.29 1.82
CA PHE A 488 12.99 -26.20 0.69
C PHE A 488 13.46 -25.54 -0.62
N ASP A 489 14.24 -26.24 -1.44
CA ASP A 489 14.69 -25.75 -2.74
C ASP A 489 13.63 -25.90 -3.84
N ASN A 490 12.77 -26.91 -3.70
CA ASN A 490 11.75 -27.29 -4.70
C ASN A 490 10.33 -26.83 -4.34
N ARG A 491 10.16 -26.12 -3.23
CA ARG A 491 8.87 -25.59 -2.78
C ARG A 491 9.05 -24.14 -2.35
N ASP A 492 8.15 -23.31 -2.79
CA ASP A 492 8.16 -21.89 -2.41
C ASP A 492 7.55 -21.72 -1.01
N VAL A 493 8.36 -21.97 0.01
CA VAL A 493 8.04 -21.77 1.43
C VAL A 493 9.06 -20.79 1.99
N THR A 494 8.58 -19.67 2.50
CA THR A 494 9.43 -18.64 3.12
C THR A 494 8.90 -18.31 4.51
N LEU A 495 9.76 -18.36 5.51
CA LEU A 495 9.52 -17.87 6.86
C LEU A 495 10.39 -16.64 7.08
N THR A 496 9.75 -15.52 7.40
CA THR A 496 10.45 -14.28 7.76
C THR A 496 10.06 -13.89 9.17
N SER A 497 11.04 -13.64 10.03
CA SER A 497 10.81 -13.11 11.38
C SER A 497 11.62 -11.83 11.55
N THR A 498 10.94 -10.75 11.94
CA THR A 498 11.53 -9.41 12.07
C THR A 498 11.26 -8.87 13.46
N TYR A 499 12.31 -8.60 14.22
CA TYR A 499 12.29 -7.81 15.44
C TYR A 499 12.60 -6.37 15.08
N LEU A 500 11.79 -5.45 15.58
CA LEU A 500 11.93 -4.02 15.40
C LEU A 500 11.85 -3.30 16.73
N ARG A 501 12.81 -2.43 17.02
CA ARG A 501 12.75 -1.42 18.07
C ARG A 501 12.82 -0.05 17.47
N SER A 502 11.89 0.83 17.83
CA SER A 502 11.81 2.22 17.36
C SER A 502 11.62 3.15 18.54
N THR A 503 12.50 4.14 18.68
CA THR A 503 12.41 5.22 19.67
C THR A 503 12.26 6.54 18.94
N LEU A 504 11.20 7.30 19.25
CA LEU A 504 10.94 8.63 18.70
C LEU A 504 11.03 9.64 19.84
N GLN A 505 11.89 10.63 19.69
CA GLN A 505 11.99 11.80 20.56
C GLN A 505 11.28 12.97 19.89
N ASP A 506 10.59 13.81 20.67
CA ASP A 506 9.74 14.91 20.18
C ASP A 506 8.73 14.47 19.11
N SER A 507 8.20 13.25 19.26
CA SER A 507 7.32 12.60 18.29
C SER A 507 6.08 13.46 17.97
N ILE A 508 5.90 13.81 16.70
CA ILE A 508 4.74 14.57 16.25
C ILE A 508 3.53 13.64 16.17
N SER A 509 2.46 13.99 16.86
CA SER A 509 1.21 13.23 16.92
C SER A 509 0.02 14.19 16.95
N ASN A 510 -1.14 13.74 16.44
CA ASN A 510 -2.40 14.42 16.79
C ASN A 510 -2.56 14.40 18.31
N LEU A 511 -3.29 15.40 18.86
CA LEU A 511 -3.51 15.46 20.30
C LEU A 511 -4.08 14.12 20.80
N PRO A 512 -3.49 13.49 21.83
CA PRO A 512 -4.04 12.29 22.43
C PRO A 512 -5.40 12.54 23.11
N GLN A 513 -6.06 11.47 23.53
CA GLN A 513 -7.37 11.50 24.17
C GLN A 513 -7.37 12.26 25.51
N ALA A 514 -8.55 12.75 25.91
CA ALA A 514 -8.77 13.53 27.14
C ALA A 514 -8.63 12.66 28.43
N THR A 515 -7.45 12.07 28.65
CA THR A 515 -7.07 11.39 29.90
C THR A 515 -6.55 12.40 30.92
N ALA A 516 -6.42 11.99 32.17
CA ALA A 516 -5.85 12.84 33.23
C ALA A 516 -4.43 13.28 32.91
N GLU A 517 -3.61 12.36 32.39
CA GLU A 517 -2.22 12.60 32.04
C GLU A 517 -2.10 13.56 30.84
N VAL A 518 -2.95 13.39 29.82
CA VAL A 518 -2.95 14.25 28.64
C VAL A 518 -3.46 15.65 29.00
N ALA A 519 -4.51 15.75 29.81
CA ALA A 519 -5.02 17.03 30.29
C ALA A 519 -4.00 17.77 31.18
N ALA A 520 -3.17 17.04 31.94
CA ALA A 520 -2.08 17.62 32.71
C ALA A 520 -0.88 18.04 31.84
N ALA A 521 -0.61 17.33 30.73
CA ALA A 521 0.47 17.65 29.79
C ALA A 521 0.13 18.85 28.89
N PHE A 522 -1.13 18.97 28.47
CA PHE A 522 -1.62 19.94 27.50
C PHE A 522 -2.90 20.64 27.99
N PRO A 523 -2.89 21.32 29.15
CA PRO A 523 -4.10 21.86 29.77
C PRO A 523 -4.81 22.88 28.87
N GLU A 524 -4.09 23.65 28.08
CA GLU A 524 -4.62 24.65 27.16
C GLU A 524 -5.43 24.07 26.00
N ARG A 525 -5.34 22.76 25.77
CA ARG A 525 -6.04 22.09 24.66
C ARG A 525 -7.46 21.66 25.04
N PHE A 526 -7.81 21.68 26.31
CA PHE A 526 -9.10 21.19 26.82
C PHE A 526 -9.85 22.33 27.51
N VAL A 527 -10.86 22.86 26.82
CA VAL A 527 -11.74 23.89 27.42
C VAL A 527 -12.86 23.20 28.19
N ARG A 528 -12.95 23.48 29.49
CA ARG A 528 -13.98 22.93 30.39
C ARG A 528 -14.82 24.05 31.00
N ASP A 529 -16.08 23.77 31.29
CA ASP A 529 -16.94 24.66 32.06
C ASP A 529 -16.63 24.62 33.57
N ALA A 530 -17.35 25.47 34.35
CA ALA A 530 -17.19 25.54 35.79
C ALA A 530 -17.52 24.20 36.53
N SER A 531 -18.29 23.30 35.93
CA SER A 531 -18.58 21.96 36.42
C SER A 531 -17.52 20.93 36.06
N GLY A 532 -16.49 21.33 35.28
CA GLY A 532 -15.44 20.47 34.75
C GLY A 532 -15.83 19.69 33.51
N ARG A 533 -17.00 19.92 32.90
CA ARG A 533 -17.45 19.28 31.67
C ARG A 533 -16.68 19.83 30.47
N LEU A 534 -16.25 18.95 29.56
CA LEU A 534 -15.51 19.31 28.37
C LEU A 534 -16.43 20.01 27.35
N LEU A 535 -16.04 21.21 26.88
CA LEU A 535 -16.75 22.03 25.92
C LEU A 535 -16.07 22.06 24.55
N ALA A 536 -14.73 22.14 24.56
CA ALA A 536 -13.95 22.15 23.31
C ALA A 536 -12.63 21.40 23.48
N VAL A 537 -12.16 20.85 22.38
CA VAL A 537 -10.86 20.18 22.27
C VAL A 537 -10.09 20.76 21.09
N ASP A 538 -8.89 21.25 21.33
CA ASP A 538 -7.95 21.64 20.28
C ASP A 538 -7.09 20.44 19.89
N SER A 539 -7.51 19.70 18.87
CA SER A 539 -6.90 18.45 18.40
C SER A 539 -5.69 18.63 17.49
N ARG A 540 -5.25 19.87 17.26
CA ARG A 540 -4.07 20.18 16.44
C ARG A 540 -2.84 19.40 16.92
N PRO A 541 -1.91 19.03 16.02
CA PRO A 541 -0.74 18.22 16.35
C PRO A 541 0.10 18.80 17.49
N VAL A 542 0.71 17.91 18.26
CA VAL A 542 1.63 18.22 19.39
C VAL A 542 2.88 17.37 19.28
N ASN A 543 3.96 17.79 19.95
CA ASN A 543 5.12 16.93 20.17
C ASN A 543 4.96 16.17 21.49
N LEU A 544 5.06 14.85 21.43
CA LEU A 544 5.23 13.98 22.61
C LEU A 544 6.71 13.86 22.92
N ALA A 545 7.09 13.90 24.18
CA ALA A 545 8.51 13.89 24.56
C ALA A 545 9.24 12.64 24.06
N GLU A 546 8.59 11.48 24.12
CA GLU A 546 9.20 10.22 23.68
C GLU A 546 8.13 9.16 23.40
N ARG A 547 8.36 8.32 22.40
CA ARG A 547 7.62 7.08 22.17
C ARG A 547 8.58 5.96 21.85
N GLU A 548 8.46 4.84 22.57
CA GLU A 548 9.25 3.63 22.33
C GLU A 548 8.31 2.47 21.98
N ARG A 549 8.67 1.71 20.94
CA ARG A 549 7.91 0.56 20.48
C ARG A 549 8.84 -0.58 20.11
N GLU A 550 8.48 -1.79 20.54
CA GLU A 550 9.16 -3.03 20.18
C GLU A 550 8.15 -4.05 19.66
N ASP A 551 8.39 -4.55 18.45
CA ASP A 551 7.53 -5.53 17.79
C ASP A 551 8.35 -6.72 17.30
N LEU A 552 7.74 -7.90 17.36
CA LEU A 552 8.18 -9.10 16.66
C LEU A 552 7.10 -9.51 15.64
N ARG A 553 7.43 -9.46 14.35
CA ARG A 553 6.54 -9.90 13.30
C ARG A 553 7.11 -11.13 12.62
N THR A 554 6.31 -12.21 12.57
CA THR A 554 6.66 -13.45 11.90
C THR A 554 5.65 -13.73 10.79
N THR A 555 6.13 -13.97 9.58
CA THR A 555 5.32 -14.25 8.40
C THR A 555 5.77 -15.56 7.76
N LEU A 556 4.83 -16.48 7.59
CA LEU A 556 4.99 -17.71 6.82
C LEU A 556 4.26 -17.55 5.49
N SER A 557 4.97 -17.69 4.39
CA SER A 557 4.41 -17.67 3.04
C SER A 557 4.65 -19.02 2.37
N PHE A 558 3.65 -19.49 1.63
CA PHE A 558 3.67 -20.76 0.94
C PHE A 558 2.92 -20.65 -0.39
N SER A 559 3.53 -21.11 -1.46
CA SER A 559 2.92 -21.16 -2.79
C SER A 559 3.14 -22.54 -3.44
N VAL A 560 2.06 -23.11 -3.96
CA VAL A 560 2.10 -24.43 -4.61
C VAL A 560 1.30 -24.40 -5.90
N PRO A 561 1.90 -24.85 -7.01
CA PRO A 561 1.16 -25.06 -8.24
C PRO A 561 0.17 -26.22 -8.08
N TRP A 562 -1.07 -26.01 -8.55
CA TRP A 562 -2.16 -26.98 -8.46
C TRP A 562 -2.60 -27.43 -9.85
N GLY A 563 -2.52 -28.74 -10.11
CA GLY A 563 -2.92 -29.40 -11.36
C GLY A 563 -1.75 -29.91 -12.22
N PRO A 564 -2.03 -30.61 -13.34
CA PRO A 564 -1.01 -31.21 -14.18
C PRO A 564 -0.04 -30.15 -14.73
N GLN A 565 1.23 -30.50 -14.78
CA GLN A 565 2.23 -29.67 -15.44
C GLN A 565 1.95 -29.63 -16.96
N PRO A 566 1.88 -28.46 -17.59
CA PRO A 566 1.88 -28.39 -19.04
C PRO A 566 3.24 -28.93 -19.54
N GLU A 567 3.21 -29.75 -20.59
CA GLU A 567 4.44 -30.16 -21.25
C GLU A 567 5.28 -28.94 -21.63
N PRO A 568 6.61 -28.94 -21.41
CA PRO A 568 7.46 -27.84 -21.76
C PRO A 568 7.29 -27.51 -23.25
N PRO A 569 7.29 -26.21 -23.64
CA PRO A 569 7.03 -25.79 -25.01
C PRO A 569 8.08 -26.28 -26.01
N PHE A 570 9.17 -26.82 -25.53
CA PHE A 570 10.23 -27.47 -26.30
C PHE A 570 10.46 -28.85 -25.69
N GLY A 571 9.59 -29.80 -26.05
CA GLY A 571 9.90 -31.23 -25.85
C GLY A 571 11.25 -31.51 -26.48
N ASN A 572 12.07 -32.30 -25.79
CA ASN A 572 13.39 -32.74 -26.19
C ASN A 572 13.47 -32.92 -27.72
N ARG A 573 13.98 -31.91 -28.43
CA ARG A 573 14.40 -32.10 -29.81
C ARG A 573 15.71 -32.85 -29.73
N GLY A 574 15.59 -34.18 -29.66
CA GLY A 574 16.68 -35.07 -30.03
C GLY A 574 17.32 -34.50 -31.30
N GLN A 575 18.63 -34.50 -31.25
CA GLN A 575 19.59 -34.11 -32.26
C GLN A 575 19.01 -34.12 -33.69
N ARG A 576 18.83 -32.96 -34.29
CA ARG A 576 18.74 -32.88 -35.75
C ARG A 576 20.11 -33.28 -36.30
N PRO A 577 20.19 -34.20 -37.27
CA PRO A 577 21.41 -34.43 -38.02
C PRO A 577 21.84 -33.10 -38.68
N VAL A 578 23.11 -32.79 -38.57
CA VAL A 578 23.74 -31.67 -39.30
C VAL A 578 23.59 -32.00 -40.79
N GLY A 579 22.59 -31.40 -41.41
CA GLY A 579 22.31 -31.49 -42.85
C GLY A 579 22.76 -30.20 -43.51
N VAL A 580 23.66 -30.36 -44.43
CA VAL A 580 24.21 -29.51 -45.46
C VAL A 580 23.46 -28.19 -45.72
N ALA A 581 24.17 -27.06 -45.69
CA ALA A 581 23.66 -25.74 -46.06
C ALA A 581 23.20 -25.75 -47.53
N PRO A 582 22.01 -25.23 -47.85
CA PRO A 582 21.60 -25.07 -49.26
C PRO A 582 22.35 -23.89 -49.88
N ALA A 583 22.79 -24.12 -51.10
CA ALA A 583 23.50 -23.16 -51.96
C ALA A 583 22.65 -21.88 -52.15
N ALA A 584 23.36 -20.74 -52.14
CA ALA A 584 22.79 -19.44 -52.42
C ALA A 584 22.36 -19.40 -53.92
N GLY A 585 21.08 -19.10 -54.16
CA GLY A 585 20.63 -18.81 -55.51
C GLY A 585 19.27 -19.35 -56.01
N ALA A 586 18.31 -19.64 -55.10
CA ALA A 586 16.95 -19.98 -55.55
C ALA A 586 15.96 -18.82 -55.28
N PRO A 587 15.04 -18.51 -56.21
CA PRO A 587 13.99 -17.50 -56.02
C PRO A 587 13.04 -17.90 -54.91
N PRO A 588 12.35 -16.94 -54.26
CA PRO A 588 11.44 -17.23 -53.15
C PRO A 588 10.25 -18.09 -53.63
N ALA A 589 10.21 -19.33 -53.16
CA ALA A 589 9.09 -20.23 -53.41
C ALA A 589 7.79 -19.59 -52.86
N GLN A 590 6.73 -19.54 -53.70
CA GLN A 590 5.39 -19.19 -53.28
C GLN A 590 4.94 -20.17 -52.19
N ALA A 591 4.51 -19.64 -51.04
CA ALA A 591 4.02 -20.44 -49.91
C ALA A 591 2.86 -21.32 -50.41
N SER A 592 3.01 -22.64 -50.33
CA SER A 592 1.98 -23.59 -50.68
C SER A 592 0.83 -23.58 -49.69
N ALA A 593 -0.37 -24.01 -50.10
CA ALA A 593 -1.53 -24.13 -49.20
C ALA A 593 -1.25 -24.99 -47.97
N ASP A 594 -0.30 -25.94 -48.06
CA ASP A 594 0.18 -26.78 -46.98
C ASP A 594 1.00 -25.99 -45.96
N ASP A 595 1.75 -24.97 -46.38
CA ASP A 595 2.50 -24.08 -45.46
C ASP A 595 1.56 -23.16 -44.65
N GLU A 596 0.45 -22.71 -45.26
CA GLU A 596 -0.59 -21.97 -44.56
C GLU A 596 -1.36 -22.85 -43.57
N ALA A 597 -1.69 -24.08 -43.93
CA ALA A 597 -2.32 -25.06 -43.03
C ALA A 597 -1.40 -25.41 -41.85
N ALA A 598 -0.12 -25.63 -42.13
CA ALA A 598 0.89 -25.85 -41.10
C ALA A 598 1.09 -24.62 -40.17
N ARG A 599 1.00 -23.39 -40.70
CA ARG A 599 1.01 -22.16 -39.90
C ARG A 599 -0.25 -22.03 -39.05
N ARG A 600 -1.43 -22.33 -39.58
CA ARG A 600 -2.69 -22.32 -38.79
C ARG A 600 -2.65 -23.36 -37.68
N ALA A 601 -2.24 -24.60 -37.97
CA ALA A 601 -2.09 -25.67 -37.00
C ALA A 601 -1.06 -25.31 -35.91
N ARG A 602 0.06 -24.64 -36.26
CA ARG A 602 1.05 -24.13 -35.27
C ARG A 602 0.47 -23.01 -34.39
N MET A 603 -0.32 -22.11 -34.97
CA MET A 603 -0.99 -21.05 -34.22
C MET A 603 -2.07 -21.59 -33.29
N GLU A 604 -2.86 -22.56 -33.75
CA GLU A 604 -3.85 -23.26 -32.93
C GLU A 604 -3.21 -24.07 -31.81
N ALA A 605 -2.12 -24.81 -32.08
CA ALA A 605 -1.34 -25.52 -31.08
C ALA A 605 -0.69 -24.56 -30.06
N MET A 606 -0.21 -23.41 -30.52
CA MET A 606 0.34 -22.37 -29.63
C MET A 606 -0.77 -21.71 -28.78
N GLY A 607 -1.95 -21.48 -29.36
CA GLY A 607 -3.13 -21.02 -28.63
C GLY A 607 -3.64 -22.04 -27.59
N ALA A 608 -3.69 -23.33 -27.96
CA ALA A 608 -4.07 -24.41 -27.05
C ALA A 608 -3.05 -24.60 -25.90
N ARG A 609 -1.76 -24.40 -26.19
CA ARG A 609 -0.69 -24.41 -25.17
C ARG A 609 -0.78 -23.22 -24.23
N MET A 610 -1.02 -22.00 -24.75
CA MET A 610 -1.27 -20.82 -23.91
C MET A 610 -2.49 -20.99 -23.00
N LEU A 611 -3.55 -21.62 -23.51
CA LEU A 611 -4.72 -22.00 -22.71
C LEU A 611 -4.40 -23.04 -21.66
N GLY A 612 -3.49 -24.00 -21.94
CA GLY A 612 -3.00 -24.97 -20.98
C GLY A 612 -2.26 -24.34 -19.81
N PHE A 613 -1.42 -23.33 -20.06
CA PHE A 613 -0.78 -22.54 -19.01
C PHE A 613 -1.80 -21.72 -18.19
N ALA A 614 -2.85 -21.18 -18.81
CA ALA A 614 -3.91 -20.46 -18.12
C ALA A 614 -4.81 -21.37 -17.26
N ARG A 615 -4.83 -22.69 -17.51
CA ARG A 615 -5.62 -23.66 -16.76
C ARG A 615 -4.92 -24.24 -15.55
N ARG A 616 -3.60 -24.10 -15.45
CA ARG A 616 -2.87 -24.52 -14.25
C ARG A 616 -3.29 -23.67 -13.07
N GLY A 617 -3.61 -24.30 -11.95
CA GLY A 617 -3.96 -23.61 -10.73
C GLY A 617 -2.73 -23.29 -9.89
N ASN A 618 -2.91 -22.38 -8.94
CA ASN A 618 -1.96 -22.10 -7.86
C ASN A 618 -2.72 -21.92 -6.55
N LEU A 619 -2.15 -22.42 -5.46
CA LEU A 619 -2.62 -22.20 -4.10
C LEU A 619 -1.56 -21.38 -3.37
N GLN A 620 -1.99 -20.37 -2.65
CA GLN A 620 -1.15 -19.47 -1.86
C GLN A 620 -1.67 -19.37 -0.45
N LEU A 621 -0.77 -19.41 0.51
CA LEU A 621 -1.05 -19.19 1.93
C LEU A 621 -0.04 -18.17 2.45
N SER A 622 -0.50 -17.18 3.18
CA SER A 622 0.33 -16.27 3.98
C SER A 622 -0.27 -16.16 5.36
N LEU A 623 0.53 -16.40 6.39
CA LEU A 623 0.16 -16.26 7.79
C LEU A 623 1.14 -15.30 8.44
N ALA A 624 0.66 -14.17 8.92
CA ALA A 624 1.45 -13.19 9.64
C ALA A 624 0.97 -13.07 11.09
N HIS A 625 1.91 -13.08 12.02
CA HIS A 625 1.71 -12.82 13.44
C HIS A 625 2.52 -11.62 13.85
N THR A 626 1.90 -10.65 14.48
CA THR A 626 2.54 -9.49 15.09
C THR A 626 2.37 -9.57 16.60
N LEU A 627 3.48 -9.61 17.32
CA LEU A 627 3.55 -9.57 18.77
C LEU A 627 4.21 -8.26 19.18
N ARG A 628 3.47 -7.40 19.89
CA ARG A 628 4.01 -6.19 20.50
C ARG A 628 4.64 -6.56 21.84
N LEU A 629 5.93 -6.30 21.98
CA LEU A 629 6.70 -6.58 23.19
C LEU A 629 6.64 -5.40 24.17
N SER A 630 6.70 -4.17 23.63
CA SER A 630 6.58 -2.92 24.36
C SER A 630 5.96 -1.85 23.47
N ASP A 631 5.11 -0.98 24.01
CA ASP A 631 4.69 0.30 23.40
C ASP A 631 4.44 1.30 24.53
N THR A 632 5.36 2.23 24.69
CA THR A 632 5.32 3.23 25.75
C THR A 632 5.41 4.63 25.18
N ALA A 633 4.79 5.60 25.86
CA ALA A 633 4.84 7.00 25.47
C ALA A 633 5.01 7.91 26.69
N ARG A 634 5.82 8.93 26.55
CA ARG A 634 5.97 10.02 27.52
C ARG A 634 5.47 11.31 26.87
N LEU A 635 4.46 11.93 27.47
CA LEU A 635 3.80 13.09 26.92
C LEU A 635 4.67 14.36 27.03
N ALA A 636 5.25 14.59 28.21
CA ALA A 636 6.11 15.73 28.49
C ALA A 636 7.31 15.32 29.34
N ALA A 637 8.36 16.11 29.32
CA ALA A 637 9.55 15.88 30.15
C ALA A 637 9.16 15.88 31.65
N GLY A 638 9.67 14.90 32.40
CA GLY A 638 9.38 14.74 33.83
C GLY A 638 8.05 14.05 34.18
N GLN A 639 7.19 13.75 33.20
CA GLN A 639 5.98 12.95 33.42
C GLN A 639 6.27 11.45 33.36
N ARG A 640 5.38 10.66 33.98
CA ARG A 640 5.45 9.20 33.89
C ARG A 640 5.33 8.72 32.45
N SER A 641 5.97 7.63 32.13
CA SER A 641 5.74 6.93 30.87
C SER A 641 4.40 6.19 30.92
N LEU A 642 3.60 6.34 29.87
CA LEU A 642 2.36 5.59 29.63
C LEU A 642 2.71 4.23 29.04
N ASP A 643 2.09 3.16 29.52
CA ASP A 643 2.22 1.81 28.97
C ASP A 643 0.93 1.47 28.23
N LEU A 644 0.99 1.55 26.89
CA LEU A 644 -0.19 1.37 26.03
C LEU A 644 -0.67 -0.08 25.97
N LEU A 645 0.21 -1.05 26.27
CA LEU A 645 -0.17 -2.47 26.35
C LEU A 645 -0.84 -2.83 27.68
N ARG A 646 -0.71 -1.94 28.69
CA ARG A 646 -1.32 -2.12 30.01
C ARG A 646 -2.50 -1.18 30.28
N GLY A 647 -3.05 -0.58 29.21
CA GLY A 647 -4.31 0.17 29.27
C GLY A 647 -4.19 1.67 29.35
N ASP A 648 -2.98 2.25 29.26
CA ASP A 648 -2.87 3.69 29.02
C ASP A 648 -3.28 4.00 27.57
N VAL A 649 -3.86 5.18 27.32
CA VAL A 649 -4.51 5.50 26.03
C VAL A 649 -3.85 6.72 25.39
N LEU A 650 -3.54 6.62 24.11
CA LEU A 650 -3.10 7.74 23.26
C LEU A 650 -4.05 8.03 22.11
N SER A 651 -4.68 7.01 21.51
CA SER A 651 -5.46 7.09 20.27
C SER A 651 -6.96 7.03 20.53
N GLU A 652 -7.74 7.65 19.63
CA GLU A 652 -9.20 7.79 19.79
C GLU A 652 -9.99 6.49 19.70
N SER A 653 -9.54 5.54 18.94
CA SER A 653 -10.45 4.52 18.46
C SER A 653 -10.30 3.16 19.12
N THR A 654 -9.15 2.84 19.70
CA THR A 654 -8.92 1.48 20.25
C THR A 654 -7.83 1.43 21.30
N ALA A 655 -8.02 0.62 22.34
CA ALA A 655 -6.91 0.12 23.14
C ALA A 655 -5.97 -0.72 22.22
N LEU A 656 -4.69 -0.71 22.51
CA LEU A 656 -3.68 -1.37 21.68
C LEU A 656 -3.63 -2.87 22.00
N PRO A 657 -3.97 -3.78 21.06
CA PRO A 657 -3.86 -5.22 21.29
C PRO A 657 -2.39 -5.65 21.31
N LYS A 658 -2.06 -6.62 22.14
CA LYS A 658 -0.70 -7.18 22.23
C LYS A 658 -0.38 -8.08 21.04
N GLN A 659 -1.38 -8.78 20.51
CA GLN A 659 -1.21 -9.73 19.41
C GLN A 659 -2.23 -9.49 18.30
N GLU A 660 -1.75 -9.68 17.06
CA GLU A 660 -2.57 -9.66 15.84
C GLU A 660 -2.15 -10.81 14.92
N TRP A 661 -3.15 -11.44 14.32
CA TRP A 661 -2.96 -12.49 13.32
C TRP A 661 -3.63 -12.10 12.02
N GLU A 662 -2.95 -12.35 10.92
CA GLU A 662 -3.48 -12.17 9.59
C GLU A 662 -3.22 -13.43 8.77
N LEU A 663 -4.29 -14.09 8.33
CA LEU A 663 -4.26 -15.24 7.44
C LEU A 663 -4.80 -14.83 6.08
N GLN A 664 -4.03 -15.05 5.05
CA GLN A 664 -4.46 -14.93 3.67
C GLN A 664 -4.32 -16.29 2.99
N PHE A 665 -5.43 -16.80 2.48
CA PHE A 665 -5.47 -18.02 1.69
C PHE A 665 -6.15 -17.74 0.35
N GLY A 666 -5.54 -18.17 -0.74
CA GLY A 666 -6.10 -17.94 -2.06
C GLY A 666 -5.67 -19.01 -3.07
N GLY A 667 -6.41 -19.08 -4.14
CA GLY A 667 -6.06 -19.94 -5.26
C GLY A 667 -6.95 -19.72 -6.45
N ALA A 668 -6.46 -20.15 -7.60
CA ALA A 668 -7.23 -20.10 -8.83
C ALA A 668 -6.93 -21.33 -9.70
N ARG A 669 -7.94 -21.80 -10.43
CA ARG A 669 -7.81 -22.88 -11.40
C ARG A 669 -8.93 -22.78 -12.46
N ASN A 670 -8.59 -23.03 -13.71
CA ASN A 670 -9.54 -23.06 -14.83
C ASN A 670 -10.37 -21.77 -14.98
N GLY A 671 -9.80 -20.61 -14.58
CA GLY A 671 -10.48 -19.34 -14.67
C GLY A 671 -11.38 -19.01 -13.47
N PHE A 672 -11.58 -19.90 -12.52
CA PHE A 672 -12.20 -19.61 -11.24
C PHE A 672 -11.13 -19.41 -10.18
N GLY A 673 -11.35 -18.49 -9.29
CA GLY A 673 -10.46 -18.28 -8.16
C GLY A 673 -11.16 -17.62 -6.99
N GLY A 674 -10.49 -17.69 -5.84
CA GLY A 674 -10.94 -17.06 -4.63
C GLY A 674 -9.80 -16.73 -3.69
N ARG A 675 -10.00 -15.75 -2.84
CA ARG A 675 -9.10 -15.32 -1.78
C ARG A 675 -9.89 -15.03 -0.52
N LEU A 676 -9.44 -15.63 0.58
CA LEU A 676 -9.94 -15.41 1.93
C LEU A 676 -8.88 -14.67 2.72
N ILE A 677 -9.26 -13.62 3.41
CA ILE A 677 -8.41 -12.89 4.36
C ILE A 677 -9.11 -12.92 5.71
N VAL A 678 -8.43 -13.43 6.73
CA VAL A 678 -8.90 -13.42 8.10
C VAL A 678 -7.93 -12.58 8.92
N GLN A 679 -8.44 -11.56 9.61
CA GLN A 679 -7.67 -10.72 10.51
C GLN A 679 -8.28 -10.84 11.90
N TRP A 680 -7.46 -11.20 12.86
CA TRP A 680 -7.83 -11.27 14.26
C TRP A 680 -6.90 -10.38 15.09
N ARG A 681 -7.49 -9.66 16.02
CA ARG A 681 -6.78 -8.90 17.04
C ARG A 681 -7.22 -9.32 18.43
N GLU A 682 -6.28 -9.37 19.34
CA GLU A 682 -6.52 -9.73 20.75
C GLU A 682 -7.35 -8.65 21.45
N ALA A 683 -8.10 -9.06 22.46
CA ALA A 683 -8.79 -8.13 23.36
C ALA A 683 -7.80 -7.22 24.08
N ALA A 684 -8.22 -5.99 24.34
CA ALA A 684 -7.39 -4.99 25.00
C ALA A 684 -8.21 -4.18 26.02
N ARG A 685 -7.52 -3.45 26.90
CA ARG A 685 -8.14 -2.61 27.93
C ARG A 685 -7.68 -1.17 27.79
N ALA A 686 -8.57 -0.24 28.10
CA ALA A 686 -8.26 1.17 28.24
C ALA A 686 -8.70 1.65 29.62
N ARG A 687 -7.79 2.27 30.36
CA ARG A 687 -8.09 2.84 31.69
C ARG A 687 -8.89 4.12 31.53
N SER A 688 -9.93 4.25 32.34
CA SER A 688 -10.79 5.42 32.40
C SER A 688 -11.22 5.68 33.83
N ALA A 689 -11.49 6.96 34.16
CA ALA A 689 -12.06 7.30 35.46
C ALA A 689 -13.43 6.63 35.63
N GLY A 690 -13.63 6.00 36.77
CA GLY A 690 -14.89 5.35 37.17
C GLY A 690 -15.09 3.93 36.62
N SER A 691 -14.62 3.59 35.43
CA SER A 691 -14.72 2.24 34.87
C SER A 691 -13.80 2.08 33.66
N ASP A 692 -12.95 1.06 33.71
CA ASP A 692 -12.10 0.70 32.57
C ASP A 692 -12.97 0.25 31.39
N LEU A 693 -12.45 0.47 30.17
CA LEU A 693 -13.07 0.02 28.93
C LEU A 693 -12.42 -1.28 28.49
N GLU A 694 -13.22 -2.29 28.24
CA GLU A 694 -12.79 -3.56 27.67
C GLU A 694 -13.14 -3.60 26.18
N PHE A 695 -12.13 -3.67 25.34
CA PHE A 695 -12.23 -3.91 23.90
C PHE A 695 -12.15 -5.41 23.68
N ALA A 696 -13.25 -6.01 23.20
CA ALA A 696 -13.27 -7.42 22.90
C ALA A 696 -12.27 -7.77 21.79
N ASP A 697 -11.87 -9.03 21.71
CA ASP A 697 -11.20 -9.55 20.52
C ASP A 697 -12.11 -9.38 19.30
N PHE A 698 -11.50 -9.21 18.14
CA PHE A 698 -12.23 -8.86 16.94
C PHE A 698 -11.67 -9.60 15.73
N THR A 699 -12.59 -10.24 14.98
CA THR A 699 -12.24 -11.02 13.78
C THR A 699 -12.94 -10.47 12.56
N THR A 700 -12.20 -10.09 11.54
CA THR A 700 -12.78 -9.79 10.22
C THR A 700 -12.43 -10.88 9.22
N VAL A 701 -13.42 -11.27 8.42
CA VAL A 701 -13.26 -12.23 7.34
C VAL A 701 -13.68 -11.56 6.03
N ASN A 702 -12.73 -11.43 5.10
CA ASN A 702 -12.97 -10.87 3.78
C ASN A 702 -12.81 -11.96 2.73
N LEU A 703 -13.77 -12.03 1.81
CA LEU A 703 -13.82 -13.02 0.74
C LEU A 703 -13.84 -12.32 -0.62
N ARG A 704 -12.95 -12.72 -1.50
CA ARG A 704 -13.01 -12.35 -2.93
C ARG A 704 -13.17 -13.61 -3.75
N LEU A 705 -14.15 -13.62 -4.65
CA LEU A 705 -14.35 -14.66 -5.65
C LEU A 705 -14.26 -14.02 -7.05
N PHE A 706 -13.72 -14.74 -8.01
CA PHE A 706 -13.70 -14.27 -9.38
C PHE A 706 -13.81 -15.39 -10.39
N ALA A 707 -14.33 -15.05 -11.57
CA ALA A 707 -14.46 -15.93 -12.72
C ALA A 707 -13.98 -15.24 -14.00
N ASP A 708 -12.97 -15.81 -14.65
CA ASP A 708 -12.55 -15.44 -16.00
C ASP A 708 -13.45 -16.20 -17.02
N LEU A 709 -14.51 -15.56 -17.48
CA LEU A 709 -15.52 -16.20 -18.34
C LEU A 709 -14.94 -16.66 -19.67
N GLY A 710 -13.91 -15.98 -20.18
CA GLY A 710 -13.21 -16.37 -21.41
C GLY A 710 -12.49 -17.71 -21.36
N LEU A 711 -12.22 -18.24 -20.18
CA LEU A 711 -11.60 -19.56 -19.99
C LEU A 711 -12.64 -20.70 -19.84
N GLN A 712 -13.92 -20.36 -19.78
CA GLN A 712 -15.00 -21.32 -19.65
C GLN A 712 -15.37 -21.95 -21.00
N PRO A 713 -15.87 -23.19 -21.03
CA PRO A 713 -16.33 -23.84 -22.28
C PRO A 713 -17.36 -23.01 -23.03
N LEU A 714 -18.25 -22.33 -22.31
CA LEU A 714 -19.31 -21.48 -22.86
C LEU A 714 -18.79 -20.31 -23.73
N ALA A 715 -17.55 -19.87 -23.50
CA ALA A 715 -16.91 -18.82 -24.28
C ALA A 715 -16.60 -19.23 -25.74
N ARG A 716 -16.73 -20.53 -26.07
CA ARG A 716 -16.63 -21.01 -27.46
C ARG A 716 -17.89 -20.67 -28.22
N GLU A 717 -19.05 -20.82 -27.58
CA GLU A 717 -20.38 -20.52 -28.16
C GLU A 717 -20.71 -19.02 -28.10
N HIS A 718 -20.17 -18.34 -27.06
CA HIS A 718 -20.40 -16.92 -26.79
C HIS A 718 -19.10 -16.12 -26.84
N PRO A 719 -18.59 -15.68 -28.00
CA PRO A 719 -17.32 -14.97 -28.16
C PRO A 719 -17.20 -13.68 -27.32
N TRP A 720 -18.32 -13.05 -26.97
CA TRP A 720 -18.35 -11.85 -26.14
C TRP A 720 -17.83 -12.10 -24.73
N MET A 721 -17.87 -13.34 -24.23
CA MET A 721 -17.34 -13.73 -22.91
C MET A 721 -15.80 -13.70 -22.86
N ARG A 722 -15.12 -13.71 -24.00
CA ARG A 722 -13.65 -13.66 -24.07
C ARG A 722 -13.15 -12.35 -23.48
N GLY A 723 -12.24 -12.43 -22.50
CA GLY A 723 -11.70 -11.28 -21.80
C GLY A 723 -12.65 -10.65 -20.77
N VAL A 724 -13.81 -11.30 -20.46
CA VAL A 724 -14.67 -10.87 -19.37
C VAL A 724 -14.25 -11.55 -18.08
N ARG A 725 -14.05 -10.75 -17.03
CA ARG A 725 -13.89 -11.20 -15.65
C ARG A 725 -15.02 -10.63 -14.81
N VAL A 726 -15.63 -11.48 -13.99
CA VAL A 726 -16.59 -11.09 -12.95
C VAL A 726 -15.96 -11.35 -11.61
N SER A 727 -16.03 -10.39 -10.70
CA SER A 727 -15.48 -10.49 -9.34
C SER A 727 -16.53 -10.10 -8.31
N LEU A 728 -16.66 -10.88 -7.25
CA LEU A 728 -17.45 -10.59 -6.07
C LEU A 728 -16.52 -10.44 -4.87
N VAL A 729 -16.59 -9.30 -4.21
CA VAL A 729 -15.88 -9.04 -2.95
C VAL A 729 -16.91 -8.90 -1.84
N VAL A 730 -16.73 -9.65 -0.77
CA VAL A 730 -17.53 -9.55 0.45
C VAL A 730 -16.58 -9.20 1.58
N ASN A 731 -16.64 -7.97 2.05
CA ASN A 731 -15.88 -7.54 3.22
C ASN A 731 -16.72 -7.83 4.48
N ASN A 732 -16.04 -8.20 5.56
CA ASN A 732 -16.65 -8.55 6.83
C ASN A 732 -17.78 -9.58 6.66
N VAL A 733 -17.47 -10.77 6.11
CA VAL A 733 -18.44 -11.86 5.83
C VAL A 733 -19.27 -12.24 7.06
N LEU A 734 -18.65 -12.17 8.25
CA LEU A 734 -19.29 -12.52 9.52
C LEU A 734 -20.21 -11.43 10.04
N ASP A 735 -20.17 -10.22 9.47
CA ASP A 735 -20.87 -9.02 9.95
C ASP A 735 -20.55 -8.70 11.41
N GLU A 736 -19.34 -9.04 11.84
CA GLU A 736 -18.88 -8.80 13.21
C GLU A 736 -18.50 -7.34 13.36
N LYS A 737 -18.90 -6.71 14.44
CA LYS A 737 -18.59 -5.31 14.75
C LYS A 737 -17.78 -5.22 16.03
N PRO A 738 -16.85 -4.25 16.14
CA PRO A 738 -16.07 -4.03 17.36
C PRO A 738 -16.99 -3.79 18.56
N GLN A 739 -16.68 -4.42 19.68
CA GLN A 739 -17.44 -4.27 20.94
C GLN A 739 -16.55 -3.68 22.01
N VAL A 740 -17.06 -2.65 22.69
CA VAL A 740 -16.40 -2.01 23.82
C VAL A 740 -17.38 -1.94 24.98
N ARG A 741 -16.97 -2.37 26.16
CA ARG A 741 -17.82 -2.45 27.36
C ARG A 741 -17.10 -1.87 28.56
N ARG A 742 -17.89 -1.31 29.48
CA ARG A 742 -17.47 -1.02 30.84
C ARG A 742 -17.61 -2.26 31.71
N ALA A 743 -17.10 -2.19 32.94
CA ALA A 743 -17.23 -3.27 33.93
C ALA A 743 -18.66 -3.62 34.28
N ASP A 744 -19.62 -2.67 34.17
CA ASP A 744 -21.04 -2.87 34.36
C ASP A 744 -21.78 -3.48 33.16
N GLY A 745 -21.03 -3.78 32.09
CA GLY A 745 -21.54 -4.32 30.83
C GLY A 745 -22.09 -3.28 29.85
N SER A 746 -22.22 -2.01 30.24
CA SER A 746 -22.71 -0.94 29.38
C SER A 746 -21.69 -0.57 28.30
N THR A 747 -22.16 -0.12 27.12
CA THR A 747 -21.34 0.41 26.04
C THR A 747 -21.37 1.94 26.06
N PRO A 748 -20.23 2.65 26.17
CA PRO A 748 -20.22 4.10 26.02
C PRO A 748 -20.70 4.53 24.64
N VAL A 749 -21.37 5.66 24.55
CA VAL A 749 -22.00 6.12 23.29
C VAL A 749 -21.00 6.28 22.13
N ASN A 750 -19.77 6.70 22.41
CA ASN A 750 -18.72 6.82 21.39
C ASN A 750 -18.25 5.48 20.81
N PHE A 751 -18.45 4.40 21.56
CA PHE A 751 -17.94 3.07 21.22
C PHE A 751 -19.05 2.12 20.81
N GLN A 752 -20.20 2.65 20.38
CA GLN A 752 -21.27 1.82 19.83
C GLN A 752 -20.76 1.10 18.57
N PRO A 753 -21.11 -0.17 18.36
CA PRO A 753 -20.64 -0.97 17.23
C PRO A 753 -20.90 -0.30 15.87
N ASP A 754 -22.06 0.35 15.71
CA ASP A 754 -22.43 1.04 14.47
C ASP A 754 -21.68 2.37 14.23
N LEU A 755 -21.07 2.95 15.26
CA LEU A 755 -20.14 4.09 15.11
C LEU A 755 -18.73 3.63 14.75
N LEU A 756 -18.30 2.48 15.28
CA LEU A 756 -16.96 1.94 15.05
C LEU A 756 -16.84 1.25 13.67
N ASP A 757 -17.89 0.58 13.23
CA ASP A 757 -18.04 -0.01 11.89
C ASP A 757 -19.45 0.25 11.33
N PRO A 758 -19.65 1.41 10.66
CA PRO A 758 -20.97 1.76 10.12
C PRO A 758 -21.43 0.89 8.95
N LEU A 759 -20.49 0.28 8.22
CA LEU A 759 -20.81 -0.52 7.03
C LEU A 759 -21.17 -1.98 7.38
N GLY A 760 -20.48 -2.56 8.35
CA GLY A 760 -20.58 -3.98 8.60
C GLY A 760 -20.22 -4.80 7.37
N ARG A 761 -21.03 -5.81 7.01
CA ARG A 761 -20.85 -6.58 5.79
C ARG A 761 -21.14 -5.74 4.56
N ASN A 762 -20.15 -5.67 3.67
CA ASN A 762 -20.24 -4.92 2.40
C ASN A 762 -19.94 -5.85 1.21
N LEU A 763 -20.80 -5.78 0.18
CA LEU A 763 -20.69 -6.56 -1.04
C LEU A 763 -20.32 -5.62 -2.19
N ARG A 764 -19.37 -6.03 -3.04
CA ARG A 764 -19.04 -5.36 -4.30
C ARG A 764 -18.97 -6.36 -5.43
N LEU A 765 -19.74 -6.12 -6.48
CA LEU A 765 -19.72 -6.86 -7.73
C LEU A 765 -19.03 -6.00 -8.80
N THR A 766 -18.06 -6.57 -9.49
CA THR A 766 -17.32 -5.90 -10.57
C THR A 766 -17.33 -6.75 -11.82
N VAL A 767 -17.62 -6.14 -12.94
CA VAL A 767 -17.52 -6.75 -14.28
C VAL A 767 -16.49 -5.98 -15.07
N ARG A 768 -15.45 -6.67 -15.53
CA ARG A 768 -14.34 -6.10 -16.29
C ARG A 768 -14.21 -6.79 -17.64
N LYS A 769 -14.06 -6.01 -18.70
CA LYS A 769 -13.89 -6.47 -20.07
C LYS A 769 -12.57 -6.02 -20.65
N PHE A 770 -11.80 -6.98 -21.16
CA PHE A 770 -10.63 -6.76 -22.00
C PHE A 770 -11.02 -6.85 -23.48
N PHE A 771 -10.70 -5.82 -24.21
CA PHE A 771 -10.77 -5.81 -25.67
C PHE A 771 -9.35 -5.99 -26.19
N PHE A 772 -9.10 -7.14 -26.79
CA PHE A 772 -7.85 -7.38 -27.50
C PHE A 772 -8.01 -6.82 -28.91
N PRO A 773 -7.27 -5.78 -29.34
CA PRO A 773 -7.36 -5.32 -30.71
C PRO A 773 -6.88 -6.46 -31.62
N THR A 774 -7.79 -7.05 -32.37
CA THR A 774 -7.45 -7.92 -33.50
C THR A 774 -6.62 -7.10 -34.46
N GLY A 775 -5.30 -7.40 -34.54
CA GLY A 775 -4.45 -6.74 -35.52
C GLY A 775 -5.01 -6.96 -36.93
N ARG A 776 -5.56 -5.91 -37.55
CA ARG A 776 -5.67 -5.88 -39.01
C ARG A 776 -4.25 -6.09 -39.52
N ALA A 777 -4.05 -7.17 -40.27
CA ALA A 777 -2.89 -7.28 -41.12
C ALA A 777 -2.79 -5.98 -41.94
N PRO A 778 -1.62 -5.36 -42.08
CA PRO A 778 -1.49 -4.24 -43.00
C PRO A 778 -1.88 -4.77 -44.35
N GLU A 779 -2.96 -4.24 -44.94
CA GLU A 779 -3.23 -4.38 -46.36
C GLU A 779 -1.99 -3.83 -47.03
N ARG A 780 -1.19 -4.73 -47.63
CA ARG A 780 -0.17 -4.35 -48.56
C ARG A 780 -0.92 -3.73 -49.75
N GLY A 781 -1.02 -2.41 -49.75
CA GLY A 781 -1.40 -1.65 -50.93
C GLY A 781 -0.47 -2.02 -52.08
N LEU A 782 -1.07 -2.59 -53.08
CA LEU A 782 -0.52 -2.65 -54.43
C LEU A 782 -0.32 -1.22 -54.93
N ARG A 783 0.90 -0.77 -55.00
CA ARG A 783 1.47 -0.02 -56.12
C ARG A 783 3.00 -0.03 -56.05
#